data_375891168ea810e53ba2984d3f09e5bc
#
_entry.id   375891168ea810e53ba2984d3f09e5bc
#
_cell.length_a   1.000
_cell.length_b   1.000
_cell.length_c   1.000
_cell.angle_alpha   90.00
_cell.angle_beta   90.00
_cell.angle_gamma   90.00
#
_symmetry.space_group_name_H-M   'P 1'
#
loop_
_entity.id
_entity.type
_entity.pdbx_description
1 polymer ?
#
loop_
_entity_poly.entity_id
_entity_poly.type
_entity_poly.pdbx_seq_one_letter_code
_entity_poly.pdbx_strand_id
1 'polypeptide(L)'
;FFGYGRRYREAVHDFQKLSGPAPLLPRYALGNWWSRYYRYSEEEYLDLMGRFKREGIPFTTSVIDMDWHLVDDVDPKYGSGWTGYTWNPKLFPDPKRFLDGLHERGLRTTVNIHPRDGIRAFEKPYAKAAATVGVDAEAQEPVEFDLTNPKFVQAYFDMHHDLEADGIDFWWIDWQQGGVTRQPGLDPLWVLNHMHYCDSARDGRWPLTFSRFAGPGSQRYPVGFSGDTVITWKSLKFQPYFTSTASNIGYGWWSHDIGGHMFGYRDEELEARWYQLGAFSPINRLHSSCSPFSGKEPWNFHEPVRSAMVDVLRLRQALMPYLYTMNWRAAVDGDPIVEPMYWANPNLGESYEVPDEFRFGTELVVAPVVDPMDKASMRGKVDVWLSQGDWFDFFDGRRYAAADPAGRRLAVWRTIDRIPVFTKAGGIVPMQSDPLSDMTVNPRALDVVIFPGADGSFAMREDSGEFREVCADAAAAQESATAVTAMTWQWDDGRSPQFVIEAPTGNTSVVPERRDWTLIFRGVARSAMQVIGGGEAWDKDMVGTTMVDYDAETMSLSVKLYDVPSSARIQVLFPQGLALAESPVEADCERILFDAQMLYTTKEHAMAQISRYGVAAIPGLRTLEREQRNERDFFQSHMPESVIGALEEVLLRS
;
A
#
# COMPACT_ATOMS: atom_id res chain seq x y z
N PHE A 1 6.59 31.49 -7.43
CA PHE A 1 6.57 30.88 -8.77
C PHE A 1 7.68 29.84 -8.87
N PHE A 2 7.32 28.60 -9.29
CA PHE A 2 8.24 27.48 -9.43
C PHE A 2 8.45 27.19 -10.92
N GLY A 3 9.57 27.67 -11.49
CA GLY A 3 9.87 27.59 -12.91
C GLY A 3 10.84 26.44 -13.26
N TYR A 4 10.49 25.20 -12.96
CA TYR A 4 11.38 24.04 -13.11
C TYR A 4 11.24 23.30 -14.45
N GLY A 5 10.25 23.62 -15.27
CA GLY A 5 9.98 22.90 -16.51
C GLY A 5 9.64 21.44 -16.22
N ARG A 6 10.45 20.49 -16.72
CA ARG A 6 10.27 19.05 -16.53
C ARG A 6 11.06 18.45 -15.36
N ARG A 7 11.67 19.27 -14.53
CA ARG A 7 12.41 18.83 -13.32
C ARG A 7 11.47 18.72 -12.12
N TYR A 8 10.54 17.78 -12.18
CA TYR A 8 9.45 17.63 -11.22
C TYR A 8 9.93 17.38 -9.80
N ARG A 9 10.87 16.44 -9.63
CA ARG A 9 11.42 16.05 -8.33
C ARG A 9 12.13 17.22 -7.66
N GLU A 10 12.96 17.95 -8.40
CA GLU A 10 13.64 19.15 -7.88
C GLU A 10 12.64 20.23 -7.44
N ALA A 11 11.53 20.40 -8.19
CA ALA A 11 10.49 21.35 -7.85
C ALA A 11 9.81 21.01 -6.53
N VAL A 12 9.53 19.72 -6.28
CA VAL A 12 8.93 19.24 -5.05
C VAL A 12 9.92 19.35 -3.88
N HIS A 13 11.19 18.99 -4.09
CA HIS A 13 12.23 19.16 -3.06
C HIS A 13 12.39 20.63 -2.63
N ASP A 14 12.44 21.56 -3.58
CA ASP A 14 12.54 22.97 -3.24
C ASP A 14 11.25 23.53 -2.64
N PHE A 15 10.09 22.99 -3.02
CA PHE A 15 8.82 23.29 -2.36
C PHE A 15 8.84 22.82 -0.89
N GLN A 16 9.35 21.64 -0.61
CA GLN A 16 9.46 21.13 0.77
C GLN A 16 10.45 21.92 1.63
N LYS A 17 11.53 22.46 1.04
CA LYS A 17 12.43 23.39 1.76
C LYS A 17 11.70 24.65 2.25
N LEU A 18 10.69 25.10 1.52
CA LEU A 18 9.88 26.28 1.90
C LEU A 18 8.72 25.91 2.82
N SER A 19 8.04 24.82 2.56
CA SER A 19 6.80 24.42 3.27
C SER A 19 7.04 23.46 4.42
N GLY A 20 8.22 22.88 4.53
CA GLY A 20 8.60 21.81 5.45
C GLY A 20 8.49 20.41 4.79
N PRO A 21 9.34 19.45 5.19
CA PRO A 21 9.35 18.10 4.69
C PRO A 21 8.14 17.29 5.16
N ALA A 22 7.85 16.19 4.47
CA ALA A 22 7.00 15.15 5.02
C ALA A 22 7.74 14.45 6.17
N PRO A 23 7.12 14.25 7.34
CA PRO A 23 7.76 13.56 8.44
C PRO A 23 7.81 12.05 8.22
N LEU A 24 8.67 11.36 8.96
CA LEU A 24 8.70 9.91 9.03
C LEU A 24 7.45 9.40 9.74
N LEU A 25 6.75 8.45 9.14
CA LEU A 25 5.58 7.81 9.75
C LEU A 25 5.97 6.66 10.69
N PRO A 26 5.18 6.39 11.75
CA PRO A 26 5.34 5.16 12.52
C PRO A 26 5.01 3.94 11.64
N ARG A 27 5.68 2.82 11.87
CA ARG A 27 5.50 1.59 11.07
C ARG A 27 4.07 1.12 10.96
N TYR A 28 3.32 1.16 12.06
CA TYR A 28 1.93 0.71 12.06
C TYR A 28 1.05 1.48 11.06
N ALA A 29 1.40 2.73 10.74
CA ALA A 29 0.66 3.52 9.76
C ALA A 29 0.78 2.97 8.32
N LEU A 30 1.84 2.21 8.03
CA LEU A 30 2.10 1.64 6.69
C LEU A 30 1.41 0.28 6.47
N GLY A 31 0.92 -0.35 7.53
CA GLY A 31 0.19 -1.62 7.44
C GLY A 31 -1.26 -1.45 6.97
N ASN A 32 -2.09 -2.47 7.22
CA ASN A 32 -3.50 -2.42 6.88
C ASN A 32 -4.31 -1.77 8.00
N TRP A 33 -5.25 -0.90 7.62
CA TRP A 33 -6.18 -0.24 8.53
C TRP A 33 -7.59 -0.78 8.29
N TRP A 34 -8.28 -1.20 9.35
CA TRP A 34 -9.70 -1.47 9.31
C TRP A 34 -10.48 -0.22 9.69
N SER A 35 -11.39 0.23 8.84
CA SER A 35 -12.25 1.39 9.08
C SER A 35 -13.64 1.11 8.53
N ARG A 36 -14.67 1.50 9.28
CA ARG A 36 -16.05 1.43 8.83
C ARG A 36 -16.91 2.42 9.61
N TYR A 37 -17.71 3.19 8.90
CA TYR A 37 -18.82 3.92 9.51
C TYR A 37 -19.94 2.92 9.85
N TYR A 38 -19.87 2.34 11.03
CA TYR A 38 -20.82 1.34 11.52
C TYR A 38 -20.91 1.39 13.04
N ARG A 39 -22.13 1.25 13.55
CA ARG A 39 -22.43 1.34 14.99
C ARG A 39 -22.06 0.05 15.69
N TYR A 40 -20.79 -0.19 15.91
CA TYR A 40 -20.29 -1.33 16.67
C TYR A 40 -20.50 -1.13 18.19
N SER A 41 -20.77 -2.21 18.89
CA SER A 41 -20.45 -2.31 20.31
C SER A 41 -18.99 -2.71 20.51
N GLU A 42 -18.46 -2.50 21.73
CA GLU A 42 -17.10 -2.93 22.08
C GLU A 42 -16.88 -4.43 21.84
N GLU A 43 -17.88 -5.26 22.19
CA GLU A 43 -17.82 -6.72 22.04
C GLU A 43 -17.78 -7.11 20.55
N GLU A 44 -18.69 -6.58 19.74
CA GLU A 44 -18.73 -6.84 18.30
C GLU A 44 -17.43 -6.43 17.60
N TYR A 45 -16.85 -5.30 17.98
CA TYR A 45 -15.62 -4.83 17.35
C TYR A 45 -14.39 -5.67 17.77
N LEU A 46 -14.29 -6.04 19.04
CA LEU A 46 -13.23 -6.95 19.53
C LEU A 46 -13.33 -8.34 18.91
N ASP A 47 -14.54 -8.87 18.74
CA ASP A 47 -14.78 -10.14 18.06
C ASP A 47 -14.41 -10.07 16.57
N LEU A 48 -14.74 -8.97 15.89
CA LEU A 48 -14.37 -8.72 14.51
C LEU A 48 -12.84 -8.74 14.33
N MET A 49 -12.12 -7.98 15.15
CA MET A 49 -10.65 -7.95 15.10
C MET A 49 -10.04 -9.32 15.46
N GLY A 50 -10.66 -10.02 16.43
CA GLY A 50 -10.30 -11.39 16.77
C GLY A 50 -10.52 -12.37 15.61
N ARG A 51 -11.57 -12.19 14.82
CA ARG A 51 -11.85 -13.02 13.64
C ARG A 51 -10.84 -12.77 12.53
N PHE A 52 -10.49 -11.53 12.22
CA PHE A 52 -9.42 -11.22 11.26
C PHE A 52 -8.13 -11.95 11.62
N LYS A 53 -7.72 -11.89 12.88
CA LYS A 53 -6.51 -12.58 13.36
C LYS A 53 -6.61 -14.11 13.19
N ARG A 54 -7.77 -14.72 13.55
CA ARG A 54 -7.99 -16.17 13.39
C ARG A 54 -7.97 -16.62 11.93
N GLU A 55 -8.46 -15.79 11.02
CA GLU A 55 -8.44 -16.06 9.57
C GLU A 55 -7.09 -15.72 8.90
N GLY A 56 -6.11 -15.28 9.69
CA GLY A 56 -4.78 -14.91 9.19
C GLY A 56 -4.81 -13.68 8.28
N ILE A 57 -5.66 -12.71 8.60
CA ILE A 57 -5.78 -11.43 7.89
C ILE A 57 -5.19 -10.35 8.79
N PRO A 58 -4.03 -9.78 8.44
CA PRO A 58 -3.30 -8.86 9.29
C PRO A 58 -3.83 -7.43 9.22
N PHE A 59 -3.97 -6.78 10.39
CA PHE A 59 -4.21 -5.35 10.53
C PHE A 59 -3.25 -4.77 11.57
N THR A 60 -2.92 -3.49 11.42
CA THR A 60 -2.07 -2.73 12.35
C THR A 60 -2.82 -1.58 13.01
N THR A 61 -3.90 -1.13 12.38
CA THR A 61 -4.66 0.03 12.85
C THR A 61 -6.16 -0.26 12.81
N SER A 62 -6.83 0.08 13.90
CA SER A 62 -8.28 0.09 14.02
C SER A 62 -8.79 1.53 14.00
N VAL A 63 -9.79 1.78 13.15
CA VAL A 63 -10.42 3.09 13.01
C VAL A 63 -11.87 2.97 13.43
N ILE A 64 -12.28 3.77 14.42
CA ILE A 64 -13.64 3.80 14.92
C ILE A 64 -14.28 5.12 14.49
N ASP A 65 -15.36 5.01 13.75
CA ASP A 65 -16.13 6.18 13.27
C ASP A 65 -17.03 6.76 14.38
N MET A 66 -17.73 7.81 14.06
CA MET A 66 -18.37 8.75 14.98
C MET A 66 -19.30 8.13 16.06
N ASP A 67 -19.79 6.90 15.88
CA ASP A 67 -20.66 6.24 16.87
C ASP A 67 -19.94 5.83 18.18
N TRP A 68 -18.63 6.06 18.31
CA TRP A 68 -17.94 5.89 19.58
C TRP A 68 -18.46 6.88 20.64
N HIS A 69 -18.90 8.08 20.23
CA HIS A 69 -19.51 9.08 21.09
C HIS A 69 -21.04 9.09 20.97
N LEU A 70 -21.71 9.87 21.82
CA LEU A 70 -23.15 10.07 21.77
C LEU A 70 -23.53 10.78 20.45
N VAL A 71 -24.36 10.16 19.64
CA VAL A 71 -24.86 10.69 18.35
C VAL A 71 -26.37 10.83 18.36
N ASP A 72 -27.11 9.72 18.40
CA ASP A 72 -28.57 9.68 18.33
C ASP A 72 -29.25 9.93 19.69
N ASP A 73 -28.50 9.74 20.76
CA ASP A 73 -28.99 9.88 22.12
C ASP A 73 -28.85 11.33 22.69
N VAL A 74 -28.66 12.31 21.82
CA VAL A 74 -28.52 13.73 22.19
C VAL A 74 -29.86 14.43 22.14
N ASP A 75 -30.23 15.17 23.20
CA ASP A 75 -31.42 16.00 23.20
C ASP A 75 -31.34 17.05 22.07
N PRO A 76 -32.33 17.13 21.17
CA PRO A 76 -32.34 18.07 20.04
C PRO A 76 -32.12 19.55 20.41
N LYS A 77 -32.37 19.93 21.65
CA LYS A 77 -32.06 21.28 22.14
C LYS A 77 -30.58 21.66 22.05
N TYR A 78 -29.69 20.66 22.06
CA TYR A 78 -28.24 20.85 21.95
C TYR A 78 -27.74 20.76 20.50
N GLY A 79 -28.61 20.60 19.50
CA GLY A 79 -28.26 20.41 18.10
C GLY A 79 -28.12 18.94 17.69
N SER A 80 -27.42 18.67 16.59
CA SER A 80 -27.17 17.29 16.11
C SER A 80 -26.11 16.59 16.93
N GLY A 81 -26.11 15.27 16.93
CA GLY A 81 -25.07 14.44 17.58
C GLY A 81 -23.75 14.28 16.78
N TRP A 82 -23.58 15.03 15.69
CA TRP A 82 -22.38 14.90 14.84
C TRP A 82 -21.09 15.29 15.56
N THR A 83 -21.12 16.37 16.32
CA THR A 83 -20.01 16.73 17.19
C THR A 83 -20.22 16.13 18.56
N GLY A 84 -19.25 15.38 19.07
CA GLY A 84 -19.32 14.79 20.41
C GLY A 84 -17.96 14.35 20.91
N TYR A 85 -17.84 14.34 22.28
CA TYR A 85 -16.62 14.00 22.99
C TYR A 85 -16.91 13.12 24.22
N THR A 86 -18.08 12.53 24.28
CA THR A 86 -18.50 11.66 25.38
C THR A 86 -18.73 10.27 24.87
N TRP A 87 -17.94 9.29 25.32
CA TRP A 87 -18.13 7.89 24.98
C TRP A 87 -19.59 7.47 25.14
N ASN A 88 -20.11 6.73 24.18
CA ASN A 88 -21.46 6.19 24.25
C ASN A 88 -21.46 4.98 25.20
N PRO A 89 -22.03 5.13 26.43
CA PRO A 89 -21.93 4.05 27.43
C PRO A 89 -22.76 2.81 27.09
N LYS A 90 -23.68 2.90 26.10
CA LYS A 90 -24.44 1.75 25.62
C LYS A 90 -23.61 0.86 24.70
N LEU A 91 -22.70 1.44 23.95
CA LEU A 91 -21.84 0.76 22.98
C LEU A 91 -20.48 0.44 23.59
N PHE A 92 -19.91 1.36 24.35
CA PHE A 92 -18.58 1.29 24.97
C PHE A 92 -18.71 1.59 26.48
N PRO A 93 -19.22 0.63 27.26
CA PRO A 93 -19.40 0.80 28.71
C PRO A 93 -18.07 0.93 29.47
N ASP A 94 -16.97 0.38 28.94
CA ASP A 94 -15.63 0.49 29.49
C ASP A 94 -14.61 0.78 28.39
N PRO A 95 -14.46 2.06 27.99
CA PRO A 95 -13.58 2.45 26.89
C PRO A 95 -12.13 2.02 27.08
N LYS A 96 -11.63 2.10 28.32
CA LYS A 96 -10.24 1.71 28.60
C LYS A 96 -10.02 0.22 28.36
N ARG A 97 -10.89 -0.65 28.88
CA ARG A 97 -10.82 -2.10 28.63
C ARG A 97 -10.91 -2.42 27.15
N PHE A 98 -11.78 -1.71 26.42
CA PHE A 98 -11.94 -1.88 24.98
C PHE A 98 -10.64 -1.55 24.21
N LEU A 99 -10.04 -0.39 24.49
CA LEU A 99 -8.80 0.06 23.84
C LEU A 99 -7.59 -0.80 24.24
N ASP A 100 -7.48 -1.17 25.52
CA ASP A 100 -6.48 -2.14 25.98
C ASP A 100 -6.61 -3.48 25.22
N GLY A 101 -7.84 -3.95 24.99
CA GLY A 101 -8.11 -5.16 24.22
C GLY A 101 -7.70 -5.06 22.73
N LEU A 102 -7.77 -3.88 22.13
CA LEU A 102 -7.23 -3.64 20.77
C LEU A 102 -5.70 -3.62 20.77
N HIS A 103 -5.08 -2.96 21.75
CA HIS A 103 -3.63 -2.94 21.92
C HIS A 103 -3.04 -4.34 22.15
N GLU A 104 -3.69 -5.19 22.94
CA GLU A 104 -3.29 -6.60 23.13
C GLU A 104 -3.31 -7.42 21.83
N ARG A 105 -4.08 -6.97 20.83
CA ARG A 105 -4.11 -7.56 19.50
C ARG A 105 -3.06 -6.99 18.55
N GLY A 106 -2.24 -6.04 19.03
CA GLY A 106 -1.20 -5.34 18.25
C GLY A 106 -1.73 -4.18 17.40
N LEU A 107 -2.94 -3.70 17.67
CA LEU A 107 -3.57 -2.61 16.92
C LEU A 107 -3.32 -1.26 17.56
N ARG A 108 -3.11 -0.23 16.74
CA ARG A 108 -3.22 1.18 17.14
C ARG A 108 -4.60 1.69 16.78
N THR A 109 -5.15 2.57 17.61
CA THR A 109 -6.55 2.98 17.48
C THR A 109 -6.69 4.48 17.28
N THR A 110 -7.50 4.85 16.28
CA THR A 110 -7.96 6.23 16.07
C THR A 110 -9.48 6.29 16.09
N VAL A 111 -10.00 7.41 16.57
CA VAL A 111 -11.44 7.69 16.58
C VAL A 111 -11.74 8.96 15.82
N ASN A 112 -12.90 8.99 15.18
CA ASN A 112 -13.38 10.12 14.37
C ASN A 112 -13.84 11.30 15.23
N ILE A 113 -13.53 12.53 14.82
CA ILE A 113 -14.05 13.75 15.42
C ILE A 113 -14.57 14.74 14.37
N HIS A 114 -15.69 15.39 14.69
CA HIS A 114 -16.30 16.51 13.93
C HIS A 114 -16.39 17.73 14.84
N PRO A 115 -15.37 18.57 14.99
CA PRO A 115 -15.28 19.55 16.07
C PRO A 115 -16.13 20.82 15.89
N ARG A 116 -16.92 20.94 14.82
CA ARG A 116 -17.64 22.15 14.40
C ARG A 116 -18.46 22.82 15.51
N ASP A 117 -19.27 22.04 16.22
CA ASP A 117 -20.27 22.58 17.13
C ASP A 117 -19.70 22.89 18.52
N GLY A 118 -18.39 22.81 18.69
CA GLY A 118 -17.70 23.06 19.94
C GLY A 118 -18.02 22.03 21.01
N ILE A 119 -18.01 22.45 22.29
CA ILE A 119 -18.28 21.54 23.42
C ILE A 119 -19.62 21.93 24.03
N ARG A 120 -20.60 21.03 23.97
CA ARG A 120 -21.99 21.29 24.35
C ARG A 120 -22.29 20.85 25.78
N ALA A 121 -23.35 21.39 26.37
CA ALA A 121 -23.63 21.23 27.80
C ALA A 121 -23.94 19.79 28.25
N PHE A 122 -24.28 18.86 27.36
CA PHE A 122 -24.48 17.46 27.70
C PHE A 122 -23.17 16.67 27.77
N GLU A 123 -22.08 17.22 27.22
CA GLU A 123 -20.79 16.53 27.14
C GLU A 123 -20.15 16.39 28.54
N LYS A 124 -19.53 15.24 28.81
CA LYS A 124 -18.82 14.99 30.06
C LYS A 124 -17.76 16.06 30.37
N PRO A 125 -16.96 16.57 29.38
CA PRO A 125 -15.96 17.60 29.61
C PRO A 125 -16.53 19.04 29.69
N TYR A 126 -17.81 19.28 29.46
CA TYR A 126 -18.39 20.60 29.28
C TYR A 126 -18.12 21.57 30.46
N ALA A 127 -18.40 21.14 31.70
CA ALA A 127 -18.25 22.02 32.86
C ALA A 127 -16.79 22.53 33.03
N LYS A 128 -15.80 21.66 32.79
CA LYS A 128 -14.38 22.01 32.83
C LYS A 128 -14.02 23.01 31.70
N ALA A 129 -14.50 22.73 30.50
CA ALA A 129 -14.26 23.56 29.32
C ALA A 129 -14.94 24.95 29.45
N ALA A 130 -16.19 25.01 29.89
CA ALA A 130 -16.94 26.27 30.13
C ALA A 130 -16.21 27.15 31.16
N ALA A 131 -15.75 26.57 32.26
CA ALA A 131 -14.98 27.27 33.27
C ALA A 131 -13.66 27.85 32.71
N THR A 132 -12.93 27.07 31.88
CA THR A 132 -11.67 27.53 31.26
C THR A 132 -11.88 28.69 30.31
N VAL A 133 -12.93 28.62 29.49
CA VAL A 133 -13.22 29.64 28.47
C VAL A 133 -13.94 30.85 29.08
N GLY A 134 -14.68 30.65 30.16
CA GLY A 134 -15.47 31.66 30.84
C GLY A 134 -16.90 31.75 30.27
N VAL A 135 -17.48 30.66 29.82
CA VAL A 135 -18.85 30.50 29.39
C VAL A 135 -19.74 30.19 30.60
N ASP A 136 -20.97 30.75 30.62
CA ASP A 136 -21.95 30.47 31.68
C ASP A 136 -22.50 29.04 31.55
N ALA A 137 -22.01 28.15 32.43
CA ALA A 137 -22.44 26.76 32.43
C ALA A 137 -23.89 26.57 32.89
N GLU A 138 -24.46 27.48 33.69
CA GLU A 138 -25.86 27.40 34.13
C GLU A 138 -26.84 27.72 32.98
N ALA A 139 -26.44 28.62 32.08
CA ALA A 139 -27.21 28.93 30.87
C ALA A 139 -27.16 27.79 29.83
N GLN A 140 -26.29 26.77 30.02
CA GLN A 140 -26.07 25.67 29.07
C GLN A 140 -25.66 26.12 27.67
N GLU A 141 -25.01 27.28 27.56
CA GLU A 141 -24.47 27.77 26.29
C GLU A 141 -23.32 26.90 25.82
N PRO A 142 -23.19 26.58 24.52
CA PRO A 142 -22.05 25.80 24.01
C PRO A 142 -20.75 26.58 24.16
N VAL A 143 -19.64 25.88 24.46
CA VAL A 143 -18.32 26.41 24.27
C VAL A 143 -18.03 26.37 22.78
N GLU A 144 -18.15 27.52 22.11
CA GLU A 144 -18.01 27.61 20.67
C GLU A 144 -16.62 27.22 20.18
N PHE A 145 -16.57 26.53 19.04
CA PHE A 145 -15.32 26.20 18.36
C PHE A 145 -14.62 27.46 17.86
N ASP A 146 -13.47 27.78 18.43
CA ASP A 146 -12.69 28.95 18.05
C ASP A 146 -11.17 28.74 18.31
N LEU A 147 -10.44 28.30 17.28
CA LEU A 147 -9.00 28.08 17.35
C LEU A 147 -8.17 29.39 17.47
N THR A 148 -8.81 30.55 17.35
CA THR A 148 -8.15 31.85 17.60
C THR A 148 -8.19 32.26 19.06
N ASN A 149 -8.99 31.55 19.88
CA ASN A 149 -9.06 31.77 21.34
C ASN A 149 -8.15 30.78 22.09
N PRO A 150 -7.05 31.24 22.70
CA PRO A 150 -6.12 30.36 23.41
C PRO A 150 -6.77 29.56 24.55
N LYS A 151 -7.81 30.11 25.20
CA LYS A 151 -8.55 29.40 26.25
C LYS A 151 -9.37 28.25 25.69
N PHE A 152 -9.98 28.46 24.51
CA PHE A 152 -10.66 27.36 23.82
C PHE A 152 -9.66 26.26 23.42
N VAL A 153 -8.53 26.62 22.83
CA VAL A 153 -7.46 25.68 22.44
C VAL A 153 -7.01 24.85 23.64
N GLN A 154 -6.79 25.51 24.80
CA GLN A 154 -6.44 24.79 26.02
C GLN A 154 -7.55 23.82 26.44
N ALA A 155 -8.79 24.27 26.55
CA ALA A 155 -9.93 23.42 26.94
C ALA A 155 -10.12 22.23 25.97
N TYR A 156 -9.92 22.49 24.68
CA TYR A 156 -10.04 21.51 23.62
C TYR A 156 -8.99 20.40 23.75
N PHE A 157 -7.73 20.73 23.92
CA PHE A 157 -6.69 19.71 24.09
C PHE A 157 -6.70 19.06 25.47
N ASP A 158 -7.02 19.77 26.54
CA ASP A 158 -7.23 19.14 27.86
C ASP A 158 -8.27 18.03 27.80
N MET A 159 -9.37 18.24 27.05
CA MET A 159 -10.41 17.23 26.84
C MET A 159 -9.90 16.04 26.00
N HIS A 160 -9.12 16.29 24.95
CA HIS A 160 -8.53 15.23 24.14
C HIS A 160 -7.52 14.41 24.95
N HIS A 161 -6.72 15.04 25.81
CA HIS A 161 -5.80 14.34 26.71
C HIS A 161 -6.53 13.43 27.70
N ASP A 162 -7.67 13.87 28.22
CA ASP A 162 -8.53 13.05 29.10
C ASP A 162 -9.04 11.79 28.36
N LEU A 163 -9.41 11.92 27.07
CA LEU A 163 -9.83 10.80 26.21
C LEU A 163 -8.64 9.87 25.81
N GLU A 164 -7.48 10.45 25.51
CA GLU A 164 -6.28 9.69 25.20
C GLU A 164 -5.77 8.87 26.39
N ALA A 165 -6.09 9.27 27.61
CA ALA A 165 -5.79 8.47 28.82
C ALA A 165 -6.55 7.15 28.86
N ASP A 166 -7.66 7.02 28.12
CA ASP A 166 -8.38 5.77 27.91
C ASP A 166 -7.64 4.81 26.94
N GLY A 167 -6.73 5.36 26.07
CA GLY A 167 -5.91 4.56 25.15
C GLY A 167 -6.05 4.92 23.67
N ILE A 168 -6.59 6.09 23.30
CA ILE A 168 -6.62 6.56 21.91
C ILE A 168 -5.20 6.95 21.50
N ASP A 169 -4.70 6.38 20.38
CA ASP A 169 -3.33 6.59 19.90
C ASP A 169 -3.18 7.88 19.07
N PHE A 170 -4.15 8.20 18.22
CA PHE A 170 -4.16 9.42 17.39
C PHE A 170 -5.59 9.77 16.97
N TRP A 171 -5.78 10.94 16.31
CA TRP A 171 -7.10 11.47 16.01
C TRP A 171 -7.40 11.46 14.52
N TRP A 172 -8.64 11.05 14.16
CA TRP A 172 -9.22 11.24 12.84
C TRP A 172 -10.04 12.52 12.82
N ILE A 173 -9.49 13.56 12.17
CA ILE A 173 -10.09 14.89 12.04
C ILE A 173 -10.92 14.92 10.76
N ASP A 174 -12.20 14.68 10.89
CA ASP A 174 -13.14 14.69 9.77
C ASP A 174 -13.82 16.06 9.63
N TRP A 175 -13.07 17.00 9.10
CA TRP A 175 -13.55 18.36 8.93
C TRP A 175 -14.37 18.51 7.67
N GLN A 176 -15.70 18.80 7.80
CA GLN A 176 -16.66 18.95 6.71
C GLN A 176 -17.32 20.34 6.65
N GLN A 177 -16.85 21.33 7.39
CA GLN A 177 -17.52 22.62 7.60
C GLN A 177 -16.98 23.77 6.75
N GLY A 178 -16.14 23.44 5.75
CA GLY A 178 -15.55 24.45 4.86
C GLY A 178 -14.60 25.42 5.56
N GLY A 179 -14.38 26.57 4.95
CA GLY A 179 -13.42 27.58 5.42
C GLY A 179 -13.97 28.57 6.43
N VAL A 180 -14.96 28.21 7.26
CA VAL A 180 -15.56 29.13 8.23
C VAL A 180 -14.58 29.34 9.41
N THR A 181 -14.10 30.58 9.55
CA THR A 181 -13.21 31.00 10.64
C THR A 181 -13.53 32.43 11.05
N ARG A 182 -13.28 32.77 12.33
CA ARG A 182 -13.42 34.16 12.82
C ARG A 182 -12.31 35.08 12.32
N GLN A 183 -11.18 34.54 11.90
CA GLN A 183 -10.08 35.28 11.33
C GLN A 183 -10.08 35.15 9.82
N PRO A 184 -10.32 36.23 9.05
CA PRO A 184 -10.24 36.18 7.59
C PRO A 184 -8.89 35.68 7.09
N GLY A 185 -8.92 34.76 6.12
CA GLY A 185 -7.72 34.18 5.51
C GLY A 185 -7.07 33.02 6.29
N LEU A 186 -7.63 32.66 7.45
CA LEU A 186 -7.19 31.48 8.20
C LEU A 186 -8.10 30.28 7.88
N ASP A 187 -7.56 29.24 7.26
CA ASP A 187 -8.27 27.98 7.07
C ASP A 187 -8.28 27.19 8.40
N PRO A 188 -9.45 26.88 8.97
CA PRO A 188 -9.52 26.18 10.26
C PRO A 188 -8.93 24.78 10.21
N LEU A 189 -9.01 24.08 9.07
CA LEU A 189 -8.42 22.75 8.93
C LEU A 189 -6.88 22.79 8.98
N TRP A 190 -6.26 23.82 8.41
CA TRP A 190 -4.82 24.02 8.52
C TRP A 190 -4.37 24.15 9.97
N VAL A 191 -5.09 24.96 10.74
CA VAL A 191 -4.78 25.18 12.16
C VAL A 191 -5.01 23.91 12.96
N LEU A 192 -6.13 23.21 12.73
CA LEU A 192 -6.43 21.93 13.38
C LEU A 192 -5.33 20.93 13.12
N ASN A 193 -4.93 20.73 11.86
CA ASN A 193 -3.91 19.76 11.47
C ASN A 193 -2.58 20.09 12.15
N HIS A 194 -2.18 21.36 12.14
CA HIS A 194 -0.95 21.82 12.82
C HIS A 194 -0.99 21.54 14.32
N MET A 195 -2.06 21.98 14.98
CA MET A 195 -2.19 21.84 16.43
C MET A 195 -2.26 20.39 16.87
N HIS A 196 -3.09 19.57 16.23
CA HIS A 196 -3.19 18.15 16.55
C HIS A 196 -1.87 17.40 16.30
N TYR A 197 -1.20 17.69 15.18
CA TYR A 197 0.09 17.08 14.89
C TYR A 197 1.14 17.42 15.94
N CYS A 198 1.27 18.70 16.30
CA CYS A 198 2.23 19.14 17.33
C CYS A 198 1.88 18.61 18.71
N ASP A 199 0.58 18.60 19.07
CA ASP A 199 0.11 18.07 20.36
C ASP A 199 0.34 16.56 20.46
N SER A 200 0.13 15.80 19.39
CA SER A 200 0.34 14.35 19.36
C SER A 200 1.80 13.95 19.60
N ALA A 201 2.76 14.85 19.39
CA ALA A 201 4.18 14.65 19.68
C ALA A 201 4.58 14.86 21.14
N ARG A 202 3.66 15.33 22.01
CA ARG A 202 3.96 15.58 23.42
C ARG A 202 4.46 14.31 24.10
N ASP A 203 5.28 14.47 25.11
CA ASP A 203 5.88 13.38 25.88
C ASP A 203 6.75 12.41 25.05
N GLY A 204 7.18 12.84 23.83
CA GLY A 204 8.01 12.04 22.92
C GLY A 204 7.25 10.91 22.24
N ARG A 205 5.94 11.03 22.12
CA ARG A 205 5.11 10.12 21.30
C ARG A 205 5.34 10.39 19.81
N TRP A 206 5.12 9.39 18.98
CA TRP A 206 5.22 9.54 17.53
C TRP A 206 4.04 10.37 17.01
N PRO A 207 4.27 11.55 16.40
CA PRO A 207 3.19 12.40 15.93
C PRO A 207 2.50 11.78 14.72
N LEU A 208 1.17 11.80 14.76
CA LEU A 208 0.33 11.36 13.66
C LEU A 208 -1.05 12.03 13.75
N THR A 209 -1.58 12.44 12.60
CA THR A 209 -2.98 12.82 12.42
C THR A 209 -3.59 11.98 11.32
N PHE A 210 -4.91 11.91 11.26
CA PHE A 210 -5.63 11.37 10.11
C PHE A 210 -6.70 12.40 9.76
N SER A 211 -6.50 13.14 8.65
CA SER A 211 -7.28 14.35 8.39
C SER A 211 -7.57 14.56 6.91
N ARG A 212 -8.64 15.31 6.62
CA ARG A 212 -8.96 15.70 5.25
C ARG A 212 -7.87 16.54 4.62
N PHE A 213 -7.84 16.60 3.29
CA PHE A 213 -6.92 17.41 2.51
C PHE A 213 -7.12 18.90 2.81
N ALA A 214 -6.02 19.62 3.04
CA ALA A 214 -5.98 21.04 3.34
C ALA A 214 -5.15 21.89 2.35
N GLY A 215 -4.66 21.32 1.24
CA GLY A 215 -3.91 21.99 0.18
C GLY A 215 -2.39 21.80 0.26
N PRO A 216 -1.63 22.48 -0.63
CA PRO A 216 -0.16 22.43 -0.66
C PRO A 216 0.44 22.81 0.69
N GLY A 217 1.40 22.02 1.18
CA GLY A 217 1.99 22.18 2.51
C GLY A 217 1.43 21.21 3.57
N SER A 218 0.30 20.54 3.29
CA SER A 218 -0.30 19.56 4.22
C SER A 218 0.52 18.27 4.39
N GLN A 219 1.54 18.04 3.57
CA GLN A 219 2.49 16.94 3.75
C GLN A 219 3.16 16.95 5.13
N ARG A 220 3.20 18.10 5.81
CA ARG A 220 3.78 18.24 7.16
C ARG A 220 2.98 17.52 8.24
N TYR A 221 1.71 17.23 8.00
CA TYR A 221 0.76 16.72 8.99
C TYR A 221 0.04 15.47 8.48
N PRO A 222 0.79 14.39 8.19
CA PRO A 222 0.18 13.14 7.72
C PRO A 222 -0.65 12.46 8.82
N VAL A 223 -1.61 11.66 8.40
CA VAL A 223 -2.01 11.18 7.08
C VAL A 223 -3.22 11.98 6.59
N GLY A 224 -3.28 12.26 5.28
CA GLY A 224 -4.47 12.82 4.67
C GLY A 224 -5.48 11.77 4.22
N PHE A 225 -6.75 12.16 3.97
CA PHE A 225 -7.74 11.29 3.32
C PHE A 225 -8.70 12.06 2.41
N SER A 226 -9.34 11.33 1.48
CA SER A 226 -10.20 11.92 0.44
C SER A 226 -11.55 12.40 0.95
N GLY A 227 -12.02 11.87 2.08
CA GLY A 227 -13.44 11.89 2.43
C GLY A 227 -14.25 10.84 1.65
N ASP A 228 -15.56 10.98 1.68
CA ASP A 228 -16.52 9.96 1.25
C ASP A 228 -16.45 9.65 -0.24
N THR A 229 -16.07 8.45 -0.58
CA THR A 229 -15.90 7.98 -1.96
C THR A 229 -17.09 7.12 -2.38
N VAL A 230 -17.63 7.37 -3.57
CA VAL A 230 -18.75 6.58 -4.11
C VAL A 230 -18.26 5.23 -4.61
N ILE A 231 -19.01 4.15 -4.33
CA ILE A 231 -18.67 2.76 -4.74
C ILE A 231 -18.97 2.59 -6.24
N THR A 232 -18.01 2.91 -7.11
CA THR A 232 -18.13 2.76 -8.57
C THR A 232 -16.78 2.50 -9.22
N TRP A 233 -16.78 1.85 -10.38
CA TRP A 233 -15.58 1.71 -11.23
C TRP A 233 -14.98 3.05 -11.62
N LYS A 234 -15.80 4.08 -11.84
CA LYS A 234 -15.34 5.42 -12.16
C LYS A 234 -14.55 6.05 -11.00
N SER A 235 -14.97 5.80 -9.77
CA SER A 235 -14.23 6.25 -8.58
C SER A 235 -12.93 5.48 -8.42
N LEU A 236 -12.93 4.16 -8.64
CA LEU A 236 -11.70 3.36 -8.64
C LEU A 236 -10.71 3.87 -9.68
N LYS A 237 -11.16 4.12 -10.92
CA LYS A 237 -10.30 4.61 -12.01
C LYS A 237 -9.65 5.96 -11.71
N PHE A 238 -10.30 6.81 -10.94
CA PHE A 238 -9.74 8.10 -10.53
C PHE A 238 -8.60 7.96 -9.52
N GLN A 239 -8.57 6.91 -8.69
CA GLN A 239 -7.66 6.80 -7.57
C GLN A 239 -6.16 6.74 -7.96
N PRO A 240 -5.70 5.91 -8.90
CA PRO A 240 -4.29 5.88 -9.28
C PRO A 240 -3.82 7.20 -9.88
N TYR A 241 -4.65 7.84 -10.71
CA TYR A 241 -4.37 9.16 -11.27
C TYR A 241 -4.22 10.22 -10.18
N PHE A 242 -5.19 10.32 -9.26
CA PHE A 242 -5.10 11.29 -8.18
C PHE A 242 -3.90 11.02 -7.27
N THR A 243 -3.70 9.76 -6.86
CA THR A 243 -2.63 9.37 -5.94
C THR A 243 -1.25 9.72 -6.51
N SER A 244 -1.00 9.42 -7.77
CA SER A 244 0.27 9.73 -8.40
C SER A 244 0.47 11.24 -8.61
N THR A 245 -0.56 11.96 -9.06
CA THR A 245 -0.45 13.41 -9.32
C THR A 245 -0.45 14.26 -8.05
N ALA A 246 -0.98 13.78 -6.93
CA ALA A 246 -0.89 14.43 -5.62
C ALA A 246 0.58 14.63 -5.18
N SER A 247 1.48 13.76 -5.62
CA SER A 247 2.91 13.88 -5.38
C SER A 247 3.54 15.13 -6.00
N ASN A 248 2.94 15.71 -7.04
CA ASN A 248 3.41 16.98 -7.63
C ASN A 248 3.34 18.18 -6.68
N ILE A 249 2.59 18.08 -5.59
CA ILE A 249 2.52 19.08 -4.52
C ILE A 249 3.06 18.55 -3.19
N GLY A 250 3.81 17.45 -3.22
CA GLY A 250 4.36 16.81 -2.03
C GLY A 250 3.36 16.04 -1.17
N TYR A 251 2.09 15.91 -1.60
CA TYR A 251 1.02 15.22 -0.85
C TYR A 251 1.10 13.71 -1.04
N GLY A 252 2.16 13.09 -0.49
CA GLY A 252 2.49 11.68 -0.73
C GLY A 252 1.82 10.69 0.24
N TRP A 253 1.54 11.10 1.48
CA TRP A 253 0.91 10.26 2.49
C TRP A 253 -0.59 10.54 2.59
N TRP A 254 -1.35 9.86 1.80
CA TRP A 254 -2.79 10.03 1.78
C TRP A 254 -3.53 8.69 1.66
N SER A 255 -4.76 8.68 2.10
CA SER A 255 -5.67 7.54 2.12
C SER A 255 -6.93 7.88 1.34
N HIS A 256 -7.39 6.97 0.49
CA HIS A 256 -8.77 6.98 -0.01
C HIS A 256 -9.57 5.88 0.66
N ASP A 257 -10.89 5.89 0.46
CA ASP A 257 -11.78 4.83 0.95
C ASP A 257 -11.64 3.60 0.05
N ILE A 258 -10.78 2.65 0.45
CA ILE A 258 -10.56 1.44 -0.34
C ILE A 258 -11.82 0.57 -0.31
N GLY A 259 -12.32 0.28 -1.51
CA GLY A 259 -13.61 -0.35 -1.76
C GLY A 259 -14.78 0.64 -1.88
N GLY A 260 -14.54 1.95 -1.66
CA GLY A 260 -15.55 3.00 -1.63
C GLY A 260 -16.38 3.03 -0.35
N HIS A 261 -16.90 4.21 0.01
CA HIS A 261 -17.61 4.44 1.26
C HIS A 261 -19.12 4.28 1.12
N MET A 262 -19.74 5.00 0.18
CA MET A 262 -21.19 5.14 0.12
C MET A 262 -21.78 4.93 -1.28
N PHE A 263 -23.11 4.76 -1.33
CA PHE A 263 -23.88 4.51 -2.53
C PHE A 263 -23.41 3.25 -3.28
N GLY A 264 -23.78 3.10 -4.55
CA GLY A 264 -23.39 1.95 -5.35
C GLY A 264 -24.14 0.66 -5.01
N TYR A 265 -23.56 -0.44 -5.40
CA TYR A 265 -24.10 -1.79 -5.21
C TYR A 265 -22.95 -2.79 -5.00
N ARG A 266 -23.28 -4.00 -4.56
CA ARG A 266 -22.29 -5.04 -4.37
C ARG A 266 -21.74 -5.51 -5.72
N ASP A 267 -20.46 -5.25 -5.95
CA ASP A 267 -19.67 -5.72 -7.08
C ASP A 267 -18.39 -6.35 -6.53
N GLU A 268 -18.33 -7.67 -6.56
CA GLU A 268 -17.24 -8.42 -5.96
C GLU A 268 -15.92 -8.22 -6.70
N GLU A 269 -15.98 -8.03 -8.03
CA GLU A 269 -14.78 -7.71 -8.81
C GLU A 269 -14.25 -6.32 -8.48
N LEU A 270 -15.11 -5.32 -8.47
CA LEU A 270 -14.73 -3.95 -8.10
C LEU A 270 -14.04 -3.93 -6.73
N GLU A 271 -14.58 -4.67 -5.77
CA GLU A 271 -14.02 -4.77 -4.42
C GLU A 271 -12.60 -5.36 -4.44
N ALA A 272 -12.41 -6.52 -5.10
CA ALA A 272 -11.09 -7.15 -5.21
C ALA A 272 -10.07 -6.25 -5.91
N ARG A 273 -10.45 -5.58 -7.01
CA ARG A 273 -9.57 -4.65 -7.73
C ARG A 273 -9.19 -3.44 -6.87
N TRP A 274 -10.10 -2.95 -6.06
CA TRP A 274 -9.81 -1.85 -5.15
C TRP A 274 -8.88 -2.27 -4.00
N TYR A 275 -9.04 -3.48 -3.45
CA TYR A 275 -8.09 -4.06 -2.49
C TYR A 275 -6.69 -4.22 -3.10
N GLN A 276 -6.61 -4.67 -4.35
CA GLN A 276 -5.34 -4.79 -5.07
C GLN A 276 -4.63 -3.43 -5.20
N LEU A 277 -5.35 -2.39 -5.61
CA LEU A 277 -4.82 -1.02 -5.60
C LEU A 277 -4.44 -0.57 -4.18
N GLY A 278 -5.24 -0.92 -3.18
CA GLY A 278 -5.01 -0.58 -1.78
C GLY A 278 -3.65 -1.05 -1.27
N ALA A 279 -3.25 -2.27 -1.60
CA ALA A 279 -1.95 -2.82 -1.21
C ALA A 279 -0.76 -1.99 -1.74
N PHE A 280 -0.93 -1.30 -2.85
CA PHE A 280 0.06 -0.41 -3.47
C PHE A 280 -0.33 1.08 -3.37
N SER A 281 -1.21 1.42 -2.44
CA SER A 281 -1.51 2.81 -2.08
C SER A 281 -0.56 3.28 -0.96
N PRO A 282 -0.35 4.58 -0.76
CA PRO A 282 0.46 5.08 0.34
C PRO A 282 -0.02 4.58 1.69
N ILE A 283 -1.32 4.68 1.96
CA ILE A 283 -1.98 4.14 3.15
C ILE A 283 -3.06 3.15 2.70
N ASN A 284 -3.05 1.96 3.27
CA ASN A 284 -4.03 0.91 2.95
C ASN A 284 -5.15 0.87 4.00
N ARG A 285 -6.13 1.77 3.87
CA ARG A 285 -7.29 1.87 4.76
C ARG A 285 -8.55 1.39 4.05
N LEU A 286 -9.09 0.26 4.45
CA LEU A 286 -10.41 -0.22 4.04
C LEU A 286 -11.47 0.64 4.71
N HIS A 287 -12.47 1.12 3.96
CA HIS A 287 -13.56 1.90 4.55
C HIS A 287 -14.90 1.61 3.89
N SER A 288 -15.99 1.67 4.66
CA SER A 288 -17.37 1.48 4.17
C SER A 288 -18.38 2.23 5.01
N SER A 289 -19.63 2.26 4.53
CA SER A 289 -20.74 2.96 5.18
C SER A 289 -21.42 2.15 6.30
N CYS A 290 -22.40 2.79 6.93
CA CYS A 290 -23.28 2.20 7.95
C CYS A 290 -24.23 1.13 7.41
N SER A 291 -24.35 0.96 6.09
CA SER A 291 -25.21 -0.09 5.52
C SER A 291 -24.75 -1.48 5.95
N PRO A 292 -25.62 -2.36 6.44
CA PRO A 292 -25.26 -3.74 6.76
C PRO A 292 -24.84 -4.54 5.52
N PHE A 293 -25.14 -4.06 4.32
CA PHE A 293 -24.83 -4.73 3.05
C PHE A 293 -23.50 -4.28 2.43
N SER A 294 -22.84 -3.27 2.98
CA SER A 294 -21.57 -2.72 2.45
C SER A 294 -20.33 -3.20 3.22
N GLY A 295 -20.45 -4.27 4.00
CA GLY A 295 -19.32 -4.86 4.72
C GLY A 295 -18.23 -5.34 3.76
N LYS A 296 -16.97 -5.08 4.15
CA LYS A 296 -15.78 -5.37 3.34
C LYS A 296 -14.96 -6.54 3.87
N GLU A 297 -15.48 -7.25 4.84
CA GLU A 297 -14.83 -8.42 5.41
C GLU A 297 -14.69 -9.51 4.34
N PRO A 298 -13.46 -10.03 4.06
CA PRO A 298 -13.24 -10.98 2.96
C PRO A 298 -14.11 -12.23 3.01
N TRP A 299 -14.47 -12.71 4.21
CA TRP A 299 -15.34 -13.89 4.37
C TRP A 299 -16.79 -13.69 3.89
N ASN A 300 -17.20 -12.47 3.56
CA ASN A 300 -18.51 -12.17 2.98
C ASN A 300 -18.50 -12.29 1.44
N PHE A 301 -17.37 -12.56 0.82
CA PHE A 301 -17.20 -12.65 -0.63
C PHE A 301 -17.00 -14.08 -1.10
N HIS A 302 -17.34 -14.37 -2.36
CA HIS A 302 -17.16 -15.68 -2.95
C HIS A 302 -15.72 -15.87 -3.46
N GLU A 303 -15.32 -17.15 -3.61
CA GLU A 303 -14.06 -17.43 -4.30
C GLU A 303 -14.19 -17.19 -5.83
N PRO A 304 -13.16 -16.73 -6.51
CA PRO A 304 -11.79 -16.45 -6.04
C PRO A 304 -11.55 -15.04 -5.46
N VAL A 305 -12.57 -14.21 -5.38
CA VAL A 305 -12.47 -12.83 -4.89
C VAL A 305 -11.98 -12.78 -3.43
N ARG A 306 -12.54 -13.65 -2.57
CA ARG A 306 -12.13 -13.76 -1.16
C ARG A 306 -10.62 -14.00 -1.02
N SER A 307 -10.09 -15.00 -1.73
CA SER A 307 -8.66 -15.31 -1.70
C SER A 307 -7.83 -14.14 -2.20
N ALA A 308 -8.22 -13.50 -3.30
CA ALA A 308 -7.53 -12.33 -3.85
C ALA A 308 -7.45 -11.17 -2.84
N MET A 309 -8.53 -10.91 -2.09
CA MET A 309 -8.56 -9.88 -1.04
C MET A 309 -7.63 -10.21 0.12
N VAL A 310 -7.62 -11.45 0.58
CA VAL A 310 -6.75 -11.90 1.69
C VAL A 310 -5.28 -11.84 1.29
N ASP A 311 -4.95 -12.31 0.10
CA ASP A 311 -3.57 -12.38 -0.38
C ASP A 311 -2.93 -10.99 -0.52
N VAL A 312 -3.68 -9.99 -0.99
CA VAL A 312 -3.13 -8.62 -1.11
C VAL A 312 -3.00 -7.92 0.25
N LEU A 313 -3.85 -8.22 1.23
CA LEU A 313 -3.66 -7.73 2.60
C LEU A 313 -2.42 -8.33 3.25
N ARG A 314 -2.15 -9.61 3.02
CA ARG A 314 -0.90 -10.27 3.46
C ARG A 314 0.32 -9.72 2.72
N LEU A 315 0.21 -9.51 1.41
CA LEU A 315 1.27 -8.90 0.61
C LEU A 315 1.65 -7.51 1.13
N ARG A 316 0.66 -6.67 1.46
CA ARG A 316 0.92 -5.34 2.04
C ARG A 316 1.78 -5.45 3.28
N GLN A 317 1.49 -6.40 4.16
CA GLN A 317 2.25 -6.62 5.38
C GLN A 317 3.65 -7.20 5.09
N ALA A 318 3.74 -8.14 4.16
CA ALA A 318 5.03 -8.69 3.74
C ALA A 318 5.97 -7.61 3.17
N LEU A 319 5.44 -6.61 2.48
CA LEU A 319 6.21 -5.50 1.92
C LEU A 319 6.75 -4.52 2.98
N MET A 320 6.53 -4.70 4.28
CA MET A 320 6.90 -3.72 5.31
C MET A 320 8.38 -3.30 5.28
N PRO A 321 9.39 -4.16 5.12
CA PRO A 321 10.78 -3.73 5.03
C PRO A 321 11.04 -2.78 3.86
N TYR A 322 10.41 -3.05 2.72
CA TYR A 322 10.43 -2.17 1.55
C TYR A 322 9.71 -0.85 1.81
N LEU A 323 8.48 -0.90 2.31
CA LEU A 323 7.65 0.27 2.61
C LEU A 323 8.31 1.21 3.64
N TYR A 324 8.90 0.64 4.68
CA TYR A 324 9.55 1.43 5.72
C TYR A 324 10.84 2.10 5.23
N THR A 325 11.58 1.43 4.36
CA THR A 325 12.73 2.04 3.66
C THR A 325 12.26 3.20 2.78
N MET A 326 11.14 3.06 2.06
CA MET A 326 10.57 4.14 1.25
C MET A 326 10.02 5.29 2.10
N ASN A 327 9.52 5.01 3.30
CA ASN A 327 9.11 6.02 4.27
C ASN A 327 10.32 6.88 4.73
N TRP A 328 11.46 6.24 5.01
CA TRP A 328 12.72 6.95 5.28
C TRP A 328 13.16 7.81 4.09
N ARG A 329 13.07 7.29 2.86
CA ARG A 329 13.35 8.04 1.64
C ARG A 329 12.43 9.27 1.52
N ALA A 330 11.15 9.13 1.80
CA ALA A 330 10.21 10.25 1.75
C ALA A 330 10.53 11.34 2.80
N ALA A 331 10.92 10.93 4.00
CA ALA A 331 11.22 11.87 5.08
C ALA A 331 12.57 12.59 4.90
N VAL A 332 13.60 11.92 4.35
CA VAL A 332 14.96 12.43 4.21
C VAL A 332 15.18 13.10 2.86
N ASP A 333 14.81 12.42 1.78
CA ASP A 333 15.07 12.88 0.42
C ASP A 333 13.89 13.71 -0.15
N GLY A 334 12.71 13.63 0.46
CA GLY A 334 11.50 14.29 -0.02
C GLY A 334 10.80 13.57 -1.17
N ASP A 335 11.17 12.32 -1.46
CA ASP A 335 10.64 11.53 -2.54
C ASP A 335 9.44 10.68 -2.06
N PRO A 336 8.20 10.91 -2.54
CA PRO A 336 7.04 10.15 -2.12
C PRO A 336 7.11 8.69 -2.59
N ILE A 337 6.35 7.81 -1.90
CA ILE A 337 6.30 6.39 -2.28
C ILE A 337 5.62 6.16 -3.63
N VAL A 338 4.62 6.98 -3.98
CA VAL A 338 3.94 6.92 -5.28
C VAL A 338 4.38 8.08 -6.14
N GLU A 339 4.92 7.79 -7.31
CA GLU A 339 5.39 8.79 -8.26
C GLU A 339 4.74 8.57 -9.63
N PRO A 340 4.31 9.66 -10.34
CA PRO A 340 3.87 9.53 -11.72
C PRO A 340 5.01 9.02 -12.61
N MET A 341 4.67 8.28 -13.67
CA MET A 341 5.66 7.70 -14.60
C MET A 341 6.59 8.76 -15.25
N TYR A 342 6.07 9.97 -15.48
CA TYR A 342 6.83 11.05 -16.09
C TYR A 342 7.91 11.70 -15.19
N TRP A 343 7.91 11.42 -13.86
CA TRP A 343 9.00 11.92 -13.00
C TRP A 343 10.36 11.28 -13.36
N ALA A 344 10.34 9.99 -13.65
CA ALA A 344 11.55 9.27 -14.06
C ALA A 344 11.88 9.46 -15.55
N ASN A 345 10.87 9.73 -16.37
CA ASN A 345 10.99 9.81 -17.83
C ASN A 345 10.36 11.10 -18.41
N PRO A 346 10.78 12.29 -17.94
CA PRO A 346 10.07 13.54 -18.24
C PRO A 346 10.15 13.98 -19.71
N ASN A 347 11.04 13.40 -20.50
CA ASN A 347 11.24 13.73 -21.91
C ASN A 347 10.54 12.76 -22.88
N LEU A 348 9.93 11.69 -22.36
CA LEU A 348 9.18 10.71 -23.15
C LEU A 348 7.68 11.02 -23.06
N GLY A 349 7.05 11.27 -24.23
CA GLY A 349 5.63 11.59 -24.32
C GLY A 349 4.74 10.49 -23.75
N GLU A 350 5.15 9.24 -23.99
CA GLU A 350 4.46 8.01 -23.58
C GLU A 350 4.25 7.94 -22.06
N SER A 351 5.19 8.45 -21.27
CA SER A 351 5.11 8.44 -19.81
C SER A 351 3.98 9.32 -19.24
N TYR A 352 3.43 10.24 -20.04
CA TYR A 352 2.30 11.10 -19.68
C TYR A 352 0.93 10.50 -20.08
N GLU A 353 0.95 9.44 -20.86
CA GLU A 353 -0.25 8.88 -21.46
C GLU A 353 -0.74 7.60 -20.75
N VAL A 354 -0.19 7.30 -19.57
CA VAL A 354 -0.54 6.16 -18.71
C VAL A 354 -0.97 6.64 -17.32
N PRO A 355 -2.13 7.33 -17.21
CA PRO A 355 -2.56 7.97 -15.97
C PRO A 355 -2.86 6.98 -14.84
N ASP A 356 -3.16 5.73 -15.17
CA ASP A 356 -3.49 4.68 -14.21
C ASP A 356 -2.25 3.91 -13.75
N GLU A 357 -1.08 4.18 -14.32
CA GLU A 357 0.20 3.55 -14.01
C GLU A 357 1.08 4.48 -13.17
N PHE A 358 1.79 3.93 -12.19
CA PHE A 358 2.66 4.70 -11.31
C PHE A 358 3.84 3.89 -10.80
N ARG A 359 4.89 4.58 -10.41
CA ARG A 359 5.99 3.99 -9.65
C ARG A 359 5.60 3.89 -8.18
N PHE A 360 5.89 2.75 -7.58
CA PHE A 360 5.70 2.51 -6.15
C PHE A 360 7.06 2.25 -5.50
N GLY A 361 7.63 3.29 -4.90
CA GLY A 361 9.01 3.32 -4.44
C GLY A 361 10.01 3.27 -5.60
N THR A 362 11.18 2.66 -5.35
CA THR A 362 12.28 2.61 -6.31
C THR A 362 12.21 1.42 -7.26
N GLU A 363 11.63 0.28 -6.81
CA GLU A 363 11.74 -1.00 -7.50
C GLU A 363 10.50 -1.39 -8.32
N LEU A 364 9.32 -0.87 -7.97
CA LEU A 364 8.06 -1.36 -8.52
C LEU A 364 7.38 -0.34 -9.44
N VAL A 365 6.77 -0.84 -10.51
CA VAL A 365 5.79 -0.14 -11.35
C VAL A 365 4.47 -0.88 -11.23
N VAL A 366 3.40 -0.16 -10.93
CA VAL A 366 2.07 -0.71 -10.67
C VAL A 366 1.08 -0.15 -11.67
N ALA A 367 0.33 -1.03 -12.33
CA ALA A 367 -0.71 -0.66 -13.27
C ALA A 367 -2.03 -1.37 -12.89
N PRO A 368 -2.82 -0.82 -11.97
CA PRO A 368 -4.01 -1.47 -11.46
C PRO A 368 -5.09 -1.64 -12.53
N VAL A 369 -5.82 -2.75 -12.47
CA VAL A 369 -7.02 -2.95 -13.28
C VAL A 369 -8.13 -2.08 -12.71
N VAL A 370 -8.61 -1.12 -13.48
CA VAL A 370 -9.59 -0.09 -13.06
C VAL A 370 -10.87 -0.09 -13.89
N ASP A 371 -11.01 -1.04 -14.77
CA ASP A 371 -12.22 -1.29 -15.57
C ASP A 371 -12.66 -2.76 -15.36
N PRO A 372 -13.95 -3.08 -15.48
CA PRO A 372 -14.46 -4.45 -15.33
C PRO A 372 -13.78 -5.43 -16.29
N MET A 373 -13.57 -6.66 -15.83
CA MET A 373 -13.05 -7.73 -16.67
C MET A 373 -13.95 -8.02 -17.86
N ASP A 374 -13.33 -8.39 -18.96
CA ASP A 374 -14.03 -8.94 -20.09
C ASP A 374 -14.48 -10.38 -19.80
N LYS A 375 -15.75 -10.66 -20.05
CA LYS A 375 -16.37 -11.96 -19.73
C LYS A 375 -15.98 -13.11 -20.69
N ALA A 376 -15.47 -12.78 -21.87
CA ALA A 376 -15.02 -13.81 -22.80
C ALA A 376 -13.60 -14.28 -22.44
N SER A 377 -12.70 -13.36 -22.09
CA SER A 377 -11.34 -13.71 -21.66
C SER A 377 -11.23 -14.03 -20.17
N MET A 378 -12.23 -13.65 -19.34
CA MET A 378 -12.21 -13.72 -17.88
C MET A 378 -11.02 -12.96 -17.27
N ARG A 379 -10.63 -11.84 -17.90
CA ARG A 379 -9.49 -11.01 -17.51
C ARG A 379 -9.81 -9.53 -17.59
N GLY A 380 -9.26 -8.78 -16.63
CA GLY A 380 -9.22 -7.33 -16.68
C GLY A 380 -8.03 -6.87 -17.53
N LYS A 381 -8.27 -5.86 -18.38
CA LYS A 381 -7.26 -5.24 -19.25
C LYS A 381 -6.74 -3.95 -18.63
N VAL A 382 -5.44 -3.71 -18.78
CA VAL A 382 -4.82 -2.40 -18.54
C VAL A 382 -3.77 -2.11 -19.62
N ASP A 383 -3.69 -0.85 -20.05
CA ASP A 383 -2.63 -0.40 -20.96
C ASP A 383 -1.44 0.06 -20.12
N VAL A 384 -0.25 -0.50 -20.38
CA VAL A 384 0.98 -0.30 -19.63
C VAL A 384 2.04 0.31 -20.53
N TRP A 385 2.90 1.14 -19.99
CA TRP A 385 4.10 1.61 -20.64
C TRP A 385 5.33 1.26 -19.79
N LEU A 386 6.24 0.47 -20.36
CA LEU A 386 7.50 0.11 -19.74
C LEU A 386 8.64 0.87 -20.41
N SER A 387 9.47 1.60 -19.67
CA SER A 387 10.65 2.25 -20.19
C SER A 387 11.66 1.25 -20.71
N GLN A 388 12.62 1.70 -21.53
CA GLN A 388 13.64 0.84 -22.11
C GLN A 388 14.32 -0.06 -21.08
N GLY A 389 14.44 -1.35 -21.39
CA GLY A 389 15.07 -2.40 -20.61
C GLY A 389 14.23 -3.68 -20.50
N ASP A 390 14.72 -4.62 -19.73
CA ASP A 390 13.99 -5.82 -19.37
C ASP A 390 13.21 -5.58 -18.07
N TRP A 391 11.97 -6.06 -18.06
CA TRP A 391 11.04 -5.99 -16.94
C TRP A 391 10.51 -7.37 -16.63
N PHE A 392 10.16 -7.61 -15.39
CA PHE A 392 9.58 -8.86 -14.93
C PHE A 392 8.27 -8.60 -14.22
N ASP A 393 7.27 -9.44 -14.46
CA ASP A 393 6.12 -9.50 -13.57
C ASP A 393 6.59 -9.88 -12.16
N PHE A 394 6.23 -9.06 -11.17
CA PHE A 394 6.68 -9.21 -9.79
C PHE A 394 6.30 -10.57 -9.20
N PHE A 395 5.13 -11.11 -9.56
CA PHE A 395 4.58 -12.31 -8.93
C PHE A 395 5.12 -13.61 -9.52
N ASP A 396 5.36 -13.64 -10.84
CA ASP A 396 5.66 -14.90 -11.52
C ASP A 396 6.91 -14.87 -12.39
N GLY A 397 7.62 -13.75 -12.45
CA GLY A 397 8.90 -13.64 -13.15
C GLY A 397 8.82 -13.66 -14.68
N ARG A 398 7.61 -13.55 -15.27
CA ARG A 398 7.46 -13.43 -16.74
C ARG A 398 8.15 -12.18 -17.23
N ARG A 399 9.00 -12.33 -18.24
CA ARG A 399 9.81 -11.25 -18.78
C ARG A 399 9.03 -10.46 -19.84
N TYR A 400 9.21 -9.15 -19.80
CA TYR A 400 8.70 -8.16 -20.77
C TYR A 400 9.85 -7.33 -21.29
N ALA A 401 10.20 -7.47 -22.58
CA ALA A 401 11.31 -6.73 -23.18
C ALA A 401 10.83 -5.43 -23.80
N ALA A 402 11.48 -4.32 -23.44
CA ALA A 402 11.26 -3.00 -24.04
C ALA A 402 12.58 -2.52 -24.67
N ALA A 403 12.82 -2.90 -25.92
CA ALA A 403 14.09 -2.61 -26.61
C ALA A 403 14.18 -1.16 -27.13
N ASP A 404 13.03 -0.53 -27.43
CA ASP A 404 12.98 0.82 -27.95
C ASP A 404 13.36 1.87 -26.88
N PRO A 405 14.20 2.88 -27.19
CA PRO A 405 14.50 3.99 -26.30
C PRO A 405 13.26 4.78 -25.82
N ALA A 406 12.17 4.81 -26.58
CA ALA A 406 10.90 5.39 -26.18
C ALA A 406 10.11 4.50 -25.19
N GLY A 407 10.64 3.29 -24.91
CA GLY A 407 9.92 2.29 -24.14
C GLY A 407 8.93 1.50 -24.97
N ARG A 408 8.08 0.76 -24.31
CA ARG A 408 7.10 -0.10 -24.97
C ARG A 408 5.72 0.02 -24.34
N ARG A 409 4.71 0.26 -25.17
CA ARG A 409 3.31 0.13 -24.79
C ARG A 409 2.78 -1.26 -25.08
N LEU A 410 2.01 -1.79 -24.18
CA LEU A 410 1.36 -3.09 -24.32
C LEU A 410 0.06 -3.12 -23.51
N ALA A 411 -0.89 -3.91 -23.98
CA ALA A 411 -2.06 -4.28 -23.19
C ALA A 411 -1.73 -5.50 -22.35
N VAL A 412 -2.00 -5.41 -21.05
CA VAL A 412 -1.77 -6.48 -20.08
C VAL A 412 -3.10 -7.00 -19.56
N TRP A 413 -3.22 -8.31 -19.42
CA TRP A 413 -4.46 -8.98 -19.06
C TRP A 413 -4.28 -9.83 -17.81
N ARG A 414 -5.07 -9.59 -16.76
CA ARG A 414 -4.95 -10.31 -15.47
C ARG A 414 -6.27 -10.87 -15.00
N THR A 415 -6.22 -12.10 -14.50
CA THR A 415 -7.31 -12.74 -13.75
C THR A 415 -7.62 -11.96 -12.47
N ILE A 416 -8.72 -12.30 -11.80
CA ILE A 416 -9.18 -11.56 -10.62
C ILE A 416 -8.20 -11.59 -9.44
N ASP A 417 -7.36 -12.59 -9.34
CA ASP A 417 -6.36 -12.80 -8.29
C ASP A 417 -5.05 -12.06 -8.53
N ARG A 418 -4.91 -11.33 -9.65
CA ARG A 418 -3.65 -10.66 -10.03
C ARG A 418 -3.86 -9.19 -10.35
N ILE A 419 -2.90 -8.39 -9.90
CA ILE A 419 -2.68 -7.00 -10.30
C ILE A 419 -1.37 -6.92 -11.09
N PRO A 420 -1.30 -6.19 -12.23
CA PRO A 420 -0.03 -5.96 -12.91
C PRO A 420 0.94 -5.14 -12.05
N VAL A 421 2.04 -5.76 -11.67
CA VAL A 421 3.17 -5.14 -10.98
C VAL A 421 4.44 -5.59 -11.66
N PHE A 422 5.29 -4.65 -12.03
CA PHE A 422 6.52 -4.91 -12.74
C PHE A 422 7.74 -4.43 -11.96
N THR A 423 8.82 -5.19 -12.05
CA THR A 423 10.13 -4.82 -11.53
C THR A 423 11.14 -4.82 -12.68
N LYS A 424 11.96 -3.78 -12.75
CA LYS A 424 13.01 -3.72 -13.76
C LYS A 424 14.13 -4.75 -13.45
N ALA A 425 14.81 -5.24 -14.47
CA ALA A 425 16.02 -6.04 -14.29
C ALA A 425 17.01 -5.29 -13.37
N GLY A 426 17.60 -6.02 -12.42
CA GLY A 426 18.40 -5.48 -11.32
C GLY A 426 17.61 -5.17 -10.04
N GLY A 427 16.28 -5.18 -10.06
CA GLY A 427 15.44 -4.85 -8.92
C GLY A 427 15.62 -5.81 -7.74
N ILE A 428 15.57 -5.27 -6.52
CA ILE A 428 15.72 -5.99 -5.26
C ILE A 428 14.63 -5.54 -4.30
N VAL A 429 13.76 -6.44 -3.89
CA VAL A 429 12.61 -6.14 -3.02
C VAL A 429 12.69 -6.98 -1.75
N PRO A 430 13.10 -6.39 -0.61
CA PRO A 430 13.05 -7.08 0.68
C PRO A 430 11.62 -7.13 1.23
N MET A 431 11.25 -8.28 1.73
CA MET A 431 9.94 -8.56 2.30
C MET A 431 10.08 -9.27 3.64
N GLN A 432 9.11 -9.13 4.52
CA GLN A 432 8.98 -9.92 5.73
C GLN A 432 8.41 -11.30 5.37
N SER A 433 9.06 -12.38 5.83
CA SER A 433 8.66 -13.75 5.46
C SER A 433 7.30 -14.15 6.03
N ASP A 434 6.98 -13.71 7.25
CA ASP A 434 5.68 -13.98 7.89
C ASP A 434 4.86 -12.69 7.96
N PRO A 435 3.82 -12.53 7.11
CA PRO A 435 2.96 -11.34 7.11
C PRO A 435 2.07 -11.22 8.36
N LEU A 436 2.06 -12.21 9.24
CA LEU A 436 1.29 -12.20 10.49
C LEU A 436 2.13 -11.86 11.72
N SER A 437 3.45 -11.75 11.56
CA SER A 437 4.33 -11.37 12.67
C SER A 437 4.20 -9.90 13.03
N ASP A 438 4.70 -9.54 14.21
CA ASP A 438 4.67 -8.16 14.70
C ASP A 438 5.47 -7.24 13.77
N MET A 439 4.79 -6.23 13.23
CA MET A 439 5.35 -5.28 12.27
C MET A 439 5.95 -4.04 12.91
N THR A 440 5.77 -3.88 14.21
CA THR A 440 6.34 -2.75 14.94
C THR A 440 7.82 -2.95 15.24
N VAL A 441 8.31 -4.18 15.09
CA VAL A 441 9.71 -4.56 15.28
C VAL A 441 10.40 -4.93 13.97
N ASN A 442 11.73 -4.86 13.95
CA ASN A 442 12.50 -5.29 12.79
C ASN A 442 12.41 -6.82 12.62
N PRO A 443 12.10 -7.33 11.40
CA PRO A 443 11.82 -8.74 11.20
C PRO A 443 13.05 -9.62 11.40
N ARG A 444 12.86 -10.77 12.05
CA ARG A 444 13.89 -11.81 12.14
C ARG A 444 14.04 -12.60 10.84
N ALA A 445 12.95 -12.80 10.10
CA ALA A 445 12.94 -13.54 8.85
C ALA A 445 12.60 -12.64 7.67
N LEU A 446 13.43 -12.66 6.65
CA LEU A 446 13.32 -11.83 5.45
C LEU A 446 13.34 -12.68 4.18
N ASP A 447 12.42 -12.40 3.27
CA ASP A 447 12.43 -12.84 1.89
C ASP A 447 12.95 -11.70 1.02
N VAL A 448 13.98 -11.91 0.26
CA VAL A 448 14.51 -10.92 -0.68
C VAL A 448 14.30 -11.43 -2.09
N VAL A 449 13.48 -10.71 -2.86
CA VAL A 449 13.20 -11.05 -4.26
C VAL A 449 14.13 -10.24 -5.15
N ILE A 450 14.95 -10.94 -5.95
CA ILE A 450 15.94 -10.36 -6.86
C ILE A 450 15.51 -10.68 -8.29
N PHE A 451 15.56 -9.69 -9.18
CA PHE A 451 15.20 -9.81 -10.59
C PHE A 451 16.44 -9.63 -11.45
N PRO A 452 17.13 -10.74 -11.84
CA PRO A 452 18.35 -10.71 -12.65
C PRO A 452 18.16 -10.08 -14.03
N GLY A 453 19.28 -9.85 -14.75
CA GLY A 453 19.30 -9.30 -16.11
C GLY A 453 20.00 -7.94 -16.24
N ALA A 454 20.24 -7.26 -15.13
CA ALA A 454 21.06 -6.06 -15.03
C ALA A 454 21.61 -5.92 -13.62
N ASP A 455 22.60 -5.05 -13.42
CA ASP A 455 23.10 -4.70 -12.09
C ASP A 455 22.04 -3.96 -11.28
N GLY A 456 22.06 -4.15 -9.94
CA GLY A 456 21.14 -3.49 -9.05
C GLY A 456 21.64 -3.37 -7.62
N SER A 457 20.99 -2.49 -6.84
CA SER A 457 21.30 -2.32 -5.44
C SER A 457 20.10 -1.81 -4.66
N PHE A 458 20.00 -2.21 -3.40
CA PHE A 458 18.99 -1.73 -2.47
C PHE A 458 19.61 -1.55 -1.08
N ALA A 459 19.29 -0.46 -0.39
CA ALA A 459 19.77 -0.16 0.96
C ALA A 459 18.58 -0.18 1.92
N MET A 460 18.34 -1.33 2.55
CA MET A 460 17.26 -1.50 3.53
C MET A 460 17.58 -0.73 4.81
N ARG A 461 16.62 0.08 5.27
CA ARG A 461 16.74 0.89 6.49
C ARG A 461 15.85 0.37 7.60
N GLU A 462 16.42 0.35 8.80
CA GLU A 462 15.76 -0.09 10.02
C GLU A 462 16.13 0.85 11.17
N ASP A 463 15.21 1.03 12.13
CA ASP A 463 15.41 1.80 13.36
C ASP A 463 14.75 1.07 14.55
N SER A 464 14.81 1.66 15.73
CA SER A 464 14.22 1.09 16.95
C SER A 464 12.68 1.14 16.98
N GLY A 465 12.05 1.92 16.10
CA GLY A 465 10.63 2.25 16.19
C GLY A 465 10.28 3.28 17.28
N GLU A 466 11.27 3.88 17.94
CA GLU A 466 11.08 4.86 19.01
C GLU A 466 11.26 6.28 18.48
N PHE A 467 10.22 7.10 18.55
CA PHE A 467 10.25 8.48 18.02
C PHE A 467 11.35 9.36 18.65
N ARG A 468 11.64 9.16 19.95
CA ARG A 468 12.66 9.92 20.65
C ARG A 468 14.07 9.74 20.06
N GLU A 469 14.35 8.58 19.49
CA GLU A 469 15.63 8.27 18.85
C GLU A 469 15.70 8.81 17.43
N VAL A 470 14.57 8.78 16.71
CA VAL A 470 14.48 9.25 15.32
C VAL A 470 14.43 10.77 15.23
N CYS A 471 13.90 11.45 16.25
CA CYS A 471 13.84 12.90 16.35
C CYS A 471 12.93 13.61 15.32
N ALA A 472 12.63 14.88 15.57
CA ALA A 472 11.84 15.72 14.67
C ALA A 472 12.55 16.05 13.33
N ASP A 473 13.86 15.82 13.25
CA ASP A 473 14.67 15.98 12.03
C ASP A 473 15.23 14.61 11.61
N ALA A 474 14.47 13.90 10.77
CA ALA A 474 14.85 12.58 10.25
C ALA A 474 16.17 12.62 9.47
N ALA A 475 16.48 13.74 8.80
CA ALA A 475 17.73 13.88 8.06
C ALA A 475 18.95 13.94 9.00
N ALA A 476 18.84 14.68 10.12
CA ALA A 476 19.91 14.76 11.11
C ALA A 476 20.07 13.46 11.93
N ALA A 477 18.96 12.75 12.18
CA ALA A 477 18.97 11.51 12.96
C ALA A 477 19.40 10.29 12.14
N GLN A 478 19.41 10.37 10.81
CA GLN A 478 19.57 9.24 9.89
C GLN A 478 20.77 8.35 10.22
N GLU A 479 21.95 8.92 10.48
CA GLU A 479 23.17 8.15 10.74
C GLU A 479 23.20 7.54 12.15
N SER A 480 22.62 8.22 13.12
CA SER A 480 22.69 7.80 14.53
C SER A 480 21.55 6.88 14.96
N ALA A 481 20.38 6.99 14.33
CA ALA A 481 19.17 6.25 14.70
C ALA A 481 18.93 5.00 13.82
N THR A 482 19.54 4.90 12.63
CA THR A 482 19.25 3.80 11.69
C THR A 482 20.41 2.85 11.48
N ALA A 483 20.07 1.58 11.23
CA ALA A 483 20.92 0.61 10.57
C ALA A 483 20.60 0.55 9.08
N VAL A 484 21.62 0.41 8.25
CA VAL A 484 21.49 0.23 6.80
C VAL A 484 22.12 -1.09 6.38
N THR A 485 21.29 -1.99 5.82
CA THR A 485 21.75 -3.24 5.23
C THR A 485 21.81 -3.08 3.72
N ALA A 486 23.01 -2.98 3.15
CA ALA A 486 23.22 -2.85 1.71
C ALA A 486 23.13 -4.22 1.02
N MET A 487 22.37 -4.27 -0.08
CA MET A 487 22.20 -5.43 -0.95
C MET A 487 22.63 -5.04 -2.35
N THR A 488 23.45 -5.86 -3.01
CA THR A 488 23.97 -5.58 -4.35
C THR A 488 23.86 -6.82 -5.23
N TRP A 489 23.33 -6.64 -6.41
CA TRP A 489 23.29 -7.63 -7.47
C TRP A 489 24.22 -7.21 -8.61
N GLN A 490 25.17 -8.06 -9.00
CA GLN A 490 26.06 -7.88 -10.13
C GLN A 490 25.73 -8.97 -11.17
N TRP A 491 25.37 -8.54 -12.38
CA TRP A 491 24.89 -9.44 -13.42
C TRP A 491 25.99 -10.01 -14.32
N ASP A 492 26.98 -9.18 -14.74
CA ASP A 492 28.10 -9.55 -15.64
C ASP A 492 27.68 -10.41 -16.86
N ASP A 493 26.59 -9.95 -17.54
CA ASP A 493 25.97 -10.67 -18.65
C ASP A 493 25.66 -12.16 -18.36
N GLY A 494 25.42 -12.50 -17.12
CA GLY A 494 25.11 -13.84 -16.66
C GLY A 494 26.32 -14.83 -16.59
N ARG A 495 27.57 -14.32 -16.76
CA ARG A 495 28.78 -15.19 -16.76
C ARG A 495 29.22 -15.52 -15.34
N SER A 496 29.29 -14.54 -14.48
CA SER A 496 29.74 -14.69 -13.08
C SER A 496 28.87 -13.85 -12.16
N PRO A 497 27.53 -13.98 -12.23
CA PRO A 497 26.65 -13.12 -11.42
C PRO A 497 26.80 -13.45 -9.95
N GLN A 498 26.65 -12.41 -9.13
CA GLN A 498 26.71 -12.55 -7.69
C GLN A 498 25.74 -11.60 -6.98
N PHE A 499 25.22 -12.09 -5.86
CA PHE A 499 24.40 -11.29 -4.93
C PHE A 499 25.12 -11.17 -3.59
N VAL A 500 25.13 -9.96 -3.05
CA VAL A 500 25.81 -9.67 -1.79
C VAL A 500 24.88 -8.94 -0.85
N ILE A 501 24.81 -9.40 0.40
CA ILE A 501 24.26 -8.66 1.53
C ILE A 501 25.44 -8.28 2.42
N GLU A 502 25.68 -6.99 2.60
CA GLU A 502 26.73 -6.51 3.49
C GLU A 502 26.26 -6.51 4.95
N ALA A 503 27.21 -6.57 5.88
CA ALA A 503 26.91 -6.33 7.30
C ALA A 503 26.25 -4.96 7.49
N PRO A 504 25.22 -4.82 8.35
CA PRO A 504 24.58 -3.55 8.59
C PRO A 504 25.57 -2.51 9.10
N THR A 505 25.39 -1.27 8.66
CA THR A 505 26.15 -0.10 9.12
C THR A 505 25.25 0.87 9.89
N GLY A 506 25.82 1.81 10.62
CA GLY A 506 25.09 2.76 11.46
C GLY A 506 24.75 2.18 12.84
N ASN A 507 23.52 2.40 13.31
CA ASN A 507 23.07 1.90 14.61
C ASN A 507 22.66 0.41 14.53
N THR A 508 23.65 -0.48 14.59
CA THR A 508 23.40 -1.93 14.47
C THR A 508 22.69 -2.55 15.68
N SER A 509 22.51 -1.80 16.78
CA SER A 509 21.77 -2.29 17.96
C SER A 509 20.27 -2.50 17.70
N VAL A 510 19.74 -1.84 16.65
CA VAL A 510 18.32 -1.96 16.28
C VAL A 510 18.02 -3.20 15.42
N VAL A 511 19.05 -3.84 14.88
CA VAL A 511 18.92 -5.03 14.04
C VAL A 511 18.85 -6.27 14.91
N PRO A 512 17.98 -7.25 14.62
CA PRO A 512 18.01 -8.54 15.30
C PRO A 512 19.41 -9.18 15.25
N GLU A 513 19.85 -9.78 16.36
CA GLU A 513 21.18 -10.38 16.45
C GLU A 513 21.43 -11.46 15.37
N ARG A 514 20.38 -12.20 15.04
CA ARG A 514 20.41 -13.26 14.03
C ARG A 514 19.16 -13.20 13.15
N ARG A 515 19.32 -13.56 11.86
CA ARG A 515 18.26 -13.54 10.87
C ARG A 515 18.18 -14.82 10.05
N ASP A 516 16.96 -15.13 9.63
CA ASP A 516 16.69 -16.09 8.58
C ASP A 516 16.51 -15.32 7.25
N TRP A 517 17.09 -15.83 6.18
CA TRP A 517 17.00 -15.23 4.85
C TRP A 517 16.48 -16.24 3.85
N THR A 518 15.50 -15.85 3.04
CA THR A 518 15.12 -16.54 1.82
C THR A 518 15.49 -15.62 0.64
N LEU A 519 16.50 -15.99 -0.12
CA LEU A 519 16.93 -15.23 -1.30
C LEU A 519 16.28 -15.86 -2.53
N ILE A 520 15.45 -15.10 -3.27
CA ILE A 520 14.60 -15.57 -4.36
C ILE A 520 15.04 -14.87 -5.65
N PHE A 521 15.77 -15.58 -6.51
CA PHE A 521 16.15 -15.11 -7.85
C PHE A 521 15.02 -15.46 -8.82
N ARG A 522 14.25 -14.46 -9.24
CA ARG A 522 13.03 -14.64 -10.03
C ARG A 522 13.24 -14.36 -11.50
N GLY A 523 12.58 -15.14 -12.38
CA GLY A 523 12.72 -15.03 -13.82
C GLY A 523 14.01 -15.68 -14.35
N VAL A 524 14.55 -16.69 -13.66
CA VAL A 524 15.80 -17.37 -14.02
C VAL A 524 15.60 -18.85 -14.29
N ALA A 525 16.49 -19.41 -15.09
CA ALA A 525 16.58 -20.84 -15.27
C ALA A 525 17.22 -21.51 -14.04
N ARG A 526 16.95 -22.82 -13.86
CA ARG A 526 17.61 -23.60 -12.81
C ARG A 526 19.13 -23.57 -12.99
N SER A 527 19.86 -23.16 -11.97
CA SER A 527 21.33 -23.09 -11.99
C SER A 527 21.92 -23.52 -10.65
N ALA A 528 23.17 -23.93 -10.69
CA ALA A 528 23.94 -24.19 -9.48
C ALA A 528 24.39 -22.88 -8.84
N MET A 529 24.26 -22.78 -7.52
CA MET A 529 24.71 -21.62 -6.76
C MET A 529 25.66 -22.07 -5.64
N GLN A 530 26.51 -21.16 -5.20
CA GLN A 530 27.37 -21.31 -4.05
C GLN A 530 27.12 -20.15 -3.09
N VAL A 531 26.88 -20.47 -1.82
CA VAL A 531 26.74 -19.45 -0.76
C VAL A 531 28.08 -19.39 0.00
N ILE A 532 28.57 -18.17 0.18
CA ILE A 532 29.79 -17.89 0.95
C ILE A 532 29.40 -16.92 2.06
N GLY A 533 29.71 -17.27 3.30
CA GLY A 533 29.64 -16.42 4.46
C GLY A 533 30.98 -15.79 4.80
N GLY A 534 31.00 -14.57 5.29
CA GLY A 534 32.19 -13.87 5.80
C GLY A 534 31.93 -13.26 7.17
N GLY A 535 32.91 -13.36 8.08
CA GLY A 535 32.86 -12.84 9.44
C GLY A 535 33.31 -13.88 10.48
N GLU A 536 33.81 -13.41 11.64
CA GLU A 536 34.32 -14.27 12.71
C GLU A 536 33.30 -15.23 13.34
N ALA A 537 31.98 -14.95 13.11
CA ALA A 537 30.89 -15.68 13.75
C ALA A 537 30.16 -16.71 12.85
N TRP A 538 30.58 -16.85 11.58
CA TRP A 538 29.97 -17.81 10.66
C TRP A 538 30.92 -18.98 10.40
N ASP A 539 30.61 -20.11 10.99
CA ASP A 539 31.38 -21.34 10.77
C ASP A 539 31.06 -21.93 9.37
N LYS A 540 32.09 -22.30 8.63
CA LYS A 540 32.00 -22.93 7.30
C LYS A 540 31.14 -24.20 7.29
N ASP A 541 31.00 -24.87 8.45
CA ASP A 541 30.21 -26.08 8.61
C ASP A 541 28.71 -25.83 8.69
N MET A 542 28.24 -24.55 8.85
CA MET A 542 26.82 -24.15 8.81
C MET A 542 26.27 -24.13 7.37
N VAL A 543 27.08 -24.21 6.32
CA VAL A 543 26.63 -24.34 4.91
C VAL A 543 25.80 -25.63 4.69
N GLY A 544 25.80 -26.58 5.64
CA GLY A 544 25.01 -27.81 5.59
C GLY A 544 23.49 -27.65 5.81
N THR A 545 22.98 -26.44 6.18
CA THR A 545 21.55 -26.16 6.38
C THR A 545 20.93 -25.34 5.25
N THR A 546 21.63 -25.11 4.15
CA THR A 546 21.15 -24.35 3.00
C THR A 546 20.18 -25.20 2.19
N MET A 547 18.91 -24.81 2.16
CA MET A 547 17.93 -25.40 1.26
C MET A 547 17.89 -24.61 -0.04
N VAL A 548 18.21 -25.28 -1.15
CA VAL A 548 18.05 -24.71 -2.50
C VAL A 548 16.84 -25.35 -3.16
N ASP A 549 15.94 -24.54 -3.66
CA ASP A 549 14.73 -24.99 -4.35
C ASP A 549 14.52 -24.22 -5.65
N TYR A 550 13.80 -24.80 -6.59
CA TYR A 550 13.41 -24.18 -7.84
C TYR A 550 11.93 -24.37 -8.13
N ASP A 551 11.23 -23.27 -8.13
CA ASP A 551 9.82 -23.21 -8.53
C ASP A 551 9.73 -22.91 -10.04
N ALA A 552 9.23 -23.88 -10.79
CA ALA A 552 9.08 -23.76 -12.24
C ALA A 552 7.90 -22.86 -12.65
N GLU A 553 6.89 -22.67 -11.79
CA GLU A 553 5.74 -21.82 -12.10
C GLU A 553 6.10 -20.34 -12.09
N THR A 554 6.88 -19.93 -11.08
CA THR A 554 7.38 -18.56 -10.93
C THR A 554 8.80 -18.39 -11.48
N MET A 555 9.38 -19.43 -12.08
CA MET A 555 10.76 -19.45 -12.60
C MET A 555 11.74 -18.89 -11.55
N SER A 556 11.60 -19.34 -10.31
CA SER A 556 12.34 -18.81 -9.17
C SER A 556 13.30 -19.84 -8.59
N LEU A 557 14.56 -19.46 -8.51
CA LEU A 557 15.58 -20.20 -7.78
C LEU A 557 15.73 -19.58 -6.40
N SER A 558 15.54 -20.34 -5.34
CA SER A 558 15.61 -19.84 -3.98
C SER A 558 16.64 -20.55 -3.13
N VAL A 559 17.21 -19.82 -2.19
CA VAL A 559 18.09 -20.36 -1.15
C VAL A 559 17.65 -19.85 0.22
N LYS A 560 17.49 -20.77 1.18
CA LYS A 560 17.15 -20.47 2.58
C LYS A 560 18.37 -20.61 3.47
N LEU A 561 18.65 -19.58 4.24
CA LEU A 561 19.72 -19.48 5.20
C LEU A 561 19.12 -19.24 6.58
N TYR A 562 19.38 -20.10 7.52
CA TYR A 562 18.80 -20.04 8.85
C TYR A 562 19.80 -19.55 9.88
N ASP A 563 19.31 -18.76 10.83
CA ASP A 563 20.03 -18.33 12.02
C ASP A 563 21.39 -17.69 11.73
N VAL A 564 21.45 -16.86 10.68
CA VAL A 564 22.66 -16.15 10.25
C VAL A 564 22.91 -14.96 11.18
N PRO A 565 24.13 -14.78 11.73
CA PRO A 565 24.47 -13.57 12.46
C PRO A 565 24.26 -12.34 11.57
N SER A 566 23.55 -11.33 12.07
CA SER A 566 23.27 -10.12 11.27
C SER A 566 24.55 -9.33 10.93
N SER A 567 25.62 -9.51 11.68
CA SER A 567 26.95 -8.95 11.39
C SER A 567 27.71 -9.68 10.28
N ALA A 568 27.18 -10.80 9.76
CA ALA A 568 27.84 -11.55 8.71
C ALA A 568 27.55 -10.94 7.33
N ARG A 569 28.58 -10.96 6.46
CA ARG A 569 28.41 -10.71 5.04
C ARG A 569 27.99 -12.00 4.34
N ILE A 570 26.94 -11.94 3.53
CA ILE A 570 26.43 -13.06 2.74
C ILE A 570 26.76 -12.80 1.27
N GLN A 571 27.27 -13.81 0.57
CA GLN A 571 27.53 -13.75 -0.87
C GLN A 571 26.98 -15.02 -1.53
N VAL A 572 26.16 -14.84 -2.56
CA VAL A 572 25.67 -15.91 -3.42
C VAL A 572 26.35 -15.77 -4.78
N LEU A 573 27.04 -16.82 -5.20
CA LEU A 573 27.77 -16.89 -6.47
C LEU A 573 27.09 -17.89 -7.41
N PHE A 574 27.17 -17.63 -8.70
CA PHE A 574 26.77 -18.54 -9.76
C PHE A 574 27.97 -18.92 -10.60
N PRO A 575 28.82 -19.91 -10.17
CA PRO A 575 30.09 -20.19 -10.80
C PRO A 575 30.00 -20.73 -12.24
N GLN A 576 28.83 -21.27 -12.61
CA GLN A 576 28.55 -21.78 -13.95
C GLN A 576 27.72 -20.76 -14.80
N GLY A 577 27.55 -19.52 -14.29
CA GLY A 577 26.69 -18.54 -14.85
C GLY A 577 25.23 -18.73 -14.43
N LEU A 578 24.40 -17.75 -14.77
CA LEU A 578 22.95 -17.74 -14.55
C LEU A 578 22.27 -17.22 -15.82
N ALA A 579 21.35 -17.99 -16.37
CA ALA A 579 20.55 -17.59 -17.51
C ALA A 579 19.17 -17.10 -17.06
N LEU A 580 18.62 -16.12 -17.78
CA LEU A 580 17.21 -15.79 -17.65
C LEU A 580 16.38 -16.97 -18.14
N ALA A 581 15.24 -17.20 -17.50
CA ALA A 581 14.32 -18.26 -17.90
C ALA A 581 13.65 -17.91 -19.24
N GLU A 582 13.41 -18.92 -20.05
CA GLU A 582 12.50 -18.79 -21.18
C GLU A 582 11.06 -18.77 -20.66
N SER A 583 10.29 -17.79 -21.10
CA SER A 583 8.88 -17.69 -20.73
C SER A 583 8.10 -18.92 -21.24
N PRO A 584 7.24 -19.56 -20.43
CA PRO A 584 6.46 -20.73 -20.81
C PRO A 584 5.28 -20.33 -21.69
N VAL A 585 5.55 -19.85 -22.90
CA VAL A 585 4.55 -19.24 -23.82
C VAL A 585 3.37 -20.16 -24.11
N GLU A 586 3.64 -21.44 -24.44
CA GLU A 586 2.57 -22.38 -24.74
C GLU A 586 1.65 -22.64 -23.54
N ALA A 587 2.25 -22.87 -22.35
CA ALA A 587 1.48 -23.11 -21.13
C ALA A 587 0.66 -21.88 -20.71
N ASP A 588 1.20 -20.68 -20.89
CA ASP A 588 0.49 -19.44 -20.57
C ASP A 588 -0.66 -19.18 -21.57
N CYS A 589 -0.46 -19.48 -22.86
CA CYS A 589 -1.52 -19.42 -23.88
C CYS A 589 -2.60 -20.48 -23.61
N GLU A 590 -2.22 -21.71 -23.25
CA GLU A 590 -3.16 -22.78 -22.88
C GLU A 590 -4.03 -22.35 -21.68
N ARG A 591 -3.46 -21.74 -20.65
CA ARG A 591 -4.20 -21.22 -19.50
C ARG A 591 -5.22 -20.14 -19.90
N ILE A 592 -4.83 -19.20 -20.80
CA ILE A 592 -5.74 -18.19 -21.33
C ILE A 592 -6.91 -18.86 -22.07
N LEU A 593 -6.62 -19.79 -22.95
CA LEU A 593 -7.63 -20.51 -23.70
C LEU A 593 -8.52 -21.39 -22.81
N PHE A 594 -7.95 -21.99 -21.75
CA PHE A 594 -8.70 -22.78 -20.79
C PHE A 594 -9.80 -21.94 -20.13
N ASP A 595 -9.47 -20.74 -19.65
CA ASP A 595 -10.41 -19.85 -18.97
C ASP A 595 -11.42 -19.19 -19.93
N ALA A 596 -11.03 -18.96 -21.19
CA ALA A 596 -11.82 -18.22 -22.15
C ALA A 596 -13.22 -18.84 -22.38
N GLN A 597 -14.25 -18.00 -22.46
CA GLN A 597 -15.63 -18.41 -22.70
C GLN A 597 -15.92 -18.43 -24.21
N MET A 598 -15.46 -19.49 -24.86
CA MET A 598 -15.59 -19.71 -26.30
C MET A 598 -15.65 -21.21 -26.64
N LEU A 599 -15.93 -21.55 -27.91
CA LEU A 599 -16.06 -22.94 -28.36
C LEU A 599 -14.76 -23.74 -28.17
N TYR A 600 -14.84 -24.95 -27.66
CA TYR A 600 -13.69 -25.84 -27.45
C TYR A 600 -12.90 -26.08 -28.74
N THR A 601 -13.57 -26.34 -29.85
CA THR A 601 -12.92 -26.55 -31.15
C THR A 601 -12.13 -25.32 -31.63
N THR A 602 -12.61 -24.13 -31.33
CA THR A 602 -11.88 -22.89 -31.65
C THR A 602 -10.64 -22.74 -30.74
N LYS A 603 -10.71 -23.12 -29.45
CA LYS A 603 -9.55 -23.19 -28.55
C LYS A 603 -8.49 -24.17 -29.08
N GLU A 604 -8.90 -25.36 -29.47
CA GLU A 604 -8.03 -26.40 -30.03
C GLU A 604 -7.30 -25.93 -31.29
N HIS A 605 -8.02 -25.29 -32.22
CA HIS A 605 -7.43 -24.73 -33.43
C HIS A 605 -6.45 -23.55 -33.10
N ALA A 606 -6.82 -22.68 -32.19
CA ALA A 606 -5.96 -21.59 -31.76
C ALA A 606 -4.66 -22.12 -31.14
N MET A 607 -4.76 -23.10 -30.23
CA MET A 607 -3.59 -23.72 -29.60
C MET A 607 -2.70 -24.41 -30.63
N ALA A 608 -3.27 -25.15 -31.58
CA ALA A 608 -2.53 -25.80 -32.64
C ALA A 608 -1.77 -24.80 -33.55
N GLN A 609 -2.37 -23.63 -33.82
CA GLN A 609 -1.68 -22.55 -34.55
C GLN A 609 -0.54 -21.93 -33.71
N ILE A 610 -0.77 -21.68 -32.43
CA ILE A 610 0.24 -21.11 -31.52
C ILE A 610 1.44 -22.07 -31.42
N SER A 611 1.23 -23.36 -31.13
CA SER A 611 2.30 -24.35 -31.04
C SER A 611 3.09 -24.51 -32.34
N ARG A 612 2.44 -24.33 -33.49
CA ARG A 612 3.10 -24.47 -34.79
C ARG A 612 3.86 -23.23 -35.26
N TYR A 613 3.32 -22.06 -34.99
CA TYR A 613 3.79 -20.81 -35.60
C TYR A 613 4.30 -19.77 -34.59
N GLY A 614 4.12 -19.98 -33.28
CA GLY A 614 4.50 -19.01 -32.24
C GLY A 614 3.90 -17.65 -32.50
N VAL A 615 4.70 -16.61 -32.47
CA VAL A 615 4.28 -15.19 -32.73
C VAL A 615 3.61 -15.04 -34.11
N ALA A 616 4.03 -15.79 -35.11
CA ALA A 616 3.44 -15.74 -36.46
C ALA A 616 2.00 -16.29 -36.51
N ALA A 617 1.48 -16.89 -35.44
CA ALA A 617 0.09 -17.30 -35.34
C ALA A 617 -0.89 -16.11 -35.21
N ILE A 618 -0.46 -14.95 -34.72
CA ILE A 618 -1.33 -13.79 -34.39
C ILE A 618 -2.28 -13.40 -35.53
N PRO A 619 -1.83 -13.20 -36.79
CA PRO A 619 -2.75 -12.88 -37.88
C PRO A 619 -3.77 -13.99 -38.14
N GLY A 620 -3.35 -15.26 -37.98
CA GLY A 620 -4.22 -16.42 -38.10
C GLY A 620 -5.32 -16.47 -37.03
N LEU A 621 -4.98 -16.12 -35.78
CA LEU A 621 -5.94 -16.05 -34.68
C LEU A 621 -7.04 -15.00 -34.96
N ARG A 622 -6.68 -13.83 -35.52
CA ARG A 622 -7.62 -12.77 -35.88
C ARG A 622 -8.58 -13.16 -37.02
N THR A 623 -8.14 -14.06 -37.87
CA THR A 623 -8.92 -14.55 -39.02
C THR A 623 -9.43 -15.94 -38.83
N LEU A 624 -9.33 -16.50 -37.62
CA LEU A 624 -9.80 -17.85 -37.31
C LEU A 624 -11.32 -17.87 -37.39
N GLU A 625 -11.80 -18.03 -38.63
CA GLU A 625 -13.19 -18.28 -38.91
C GLU A 625 -13.45 -19.79 -38.94
N ARG A 626 -14.65 -20.16 -38.63
CA ARG A 626 -15.07 -21.52 -38.62
C ARG A 626 -15.19 -22.07 -40.04
N GLU A 627 -14.39 -23.05 -40.38
CA GLU A 627 -14.54 -23.81 -41.65
C GLU A 627 -15.76 -24.76 -41.67
N GLN A 628 -16.31 -25.10 -40.52
CA GLN A 628 -17.44 -26.00 -40.41
C GLN A 628 -18.74 -25.24 -40.13
N ARG A 629 -19.47 -24.90 -41.16
CA ARG A 629 -20.87 -24.47 -41.09
C ARG A 629 -21.77 -25.71 -40.92
N ASN A 630 -22.05 -26.07 -39.68
CA ASN A 630 -23.19 -26.93 -39.39
C ASN A 630 -24.45 -26.08 -39.29
N GLU A 631 -25.51 -26.42 -40.00
CA GLU A 631 -26.80 -25.69 -39.97
C GLU A 631 -27.45 -25.61 -38.58
N ARG A 632 -26.88 -26.28 -37.58
CA ARG A 632 -27.33 -26.29 -36.18
C ARG A 632 -26.54 -25.38 -35.24
N ASP A 633 -25.53 -24.67 -35.73
CA ASP A 633 -24.68 -23.87 -34.88
C ASP A 633 -25.19 -22.43 -34.75
N PHE A 634 -25.84 -22.18 -33.65
CA PHE A 634 -26.28 -20.86 -33.21
C PHE A 634 -25.18 -20.04 -32.50
N PHE A 635 -23.94 -20.53 -32.44
CA PHE A 635 -22.84 -19.88 -31.70
C PHE A 635 -21.91 -19.14 -32.66
N GLN A 636 -21.40 -17.97 -32.16
CA GLN A 636 -20.37 -17.23 -32.88
C GLN A 636 -19.10 -18.06 -33.05
N SER A 637 -18.54 -18.04 -34.25
CA SER A 637 -17.44 -18.93 -34.65
C SER A 637 -16.05 -18.27 -34.68
N HIS A 638 -15.94 -17.01 -34.31
CA HIS A 638 -14.67 -16.27 -34.26
C HIS A 638 -14.18 -16.09 -32.86
N MET A 639 -12.87 -15.85 -32.70
CA MET A 639 -12.27 -15.59 -31.42
C MET A 639 -12.64 -14.19 -30.89
N PRO A 640 -12.99 -14.05 -29.60
CA PRO A 640 -13.18 -12.74 -29.00
C PRO A 640 -11.88 -11.91 -29.03
N GLU A 641 -12.00 -10.61 -29.34
CA GLU A 641 -10.85 -9.70 -29.38
C GLU A 641 -10.07 -9.63 -28.06
N SER A 642 -10.76 -9.75 -26.93
CA SER A 642 -10.15 -9.81 -25.60
C SER A 642 -9.27 -11.05 -25.38
N VAL A 643 -9.70 -12.20 -25.92
CA VAL A 643 -8.90 -13.44 -25.86
C VAL A 643 -7.67 -13.30 -26.77
N ILE A 644 -7.86 -12.76 -27.98
CA ILE A 644 -6.74 -12.48 -28.90
C ILE A 644 -5.74 -11.54 -28.23
N GLY A 645 -6.21 -10.45 -27.61
CA GLY A 645 -5.35 -9.49 -26.93
C GLY A 645 -4.55 -10.10 -25.77
N ALA A 646 -5.17 -10.99 -24.99
CA ALA A 646 -4.48 -11.71 -23.93
C ALA A 646 -3.41 -12.69 -24.47
N LEU A 647 -3.68 -13.36 -25.58
CA LEU A 647 -2.70 -14.21 -26.26
C LEU A 647 -1.56 -13.40 -26.89
N GLU A 648 -1.88 -12.22 -27.47
CA GLU A 648 -0.87 -11.30 -28.00
C GLU A 648 0.09 -10.80 -26.91
N GLU A 649 -0.40 -10.48 -25.70
CA GLU A 649 0.47 -10.17 -24.57
C GLU A 649 1.52 -11.27 -24.36
N VAL A 650 1.09 -12.53 -24.26
CA VAL A 650 1.97 -13.67 -24.03
C VAL A 650 2.94 -13.90 -25.17
N LEU A 651 2.45 -13.86 -26.41
CA LEU A 651 3.26 -14.12 -27.60
C LEU A 651 4.30 -13.03 -27.89
N LEU A 652 4.03 -11.79 -27.44
CA LEU A 652 4.86 -10.63 -27.77
C LEU A 652 5.70 -10.11 -26.60
N ARG A 653 5.50 -10.57 -25.37
CA ARG A 653 6.11 -9.94 -24.17
C ARG A 653 7.64 -10.02 -24.11
N SER A 654 8.27 -11.07 -24.66
CA SER A 654 9.72 -11.34 -24.62
C SER A 654 10.44 -11.04 -25.92
#